data_f35d58bb0a66105ed499392a770d7f21
#
_entry.id   f35d58bb0a66105ed499392a770d7f21
#
_cell.length_a   1.000
_cell.length_b   1.000
_cell.length_c   1.000
_cell.angle_alpha   90.00
_cell.angle_beta   90.00
_cell.angle_gamma   90.00
#
_symmetry.space_group_name_H-M   'P 1'
#
loop_
_entity.id
_entity.type
_entity.pdbx_description
1 polymer ?
#
loop_
_entity_poly.entity_id
_entity_poly.type
_entity_poly.pdbx_seq_one_letter_code
_entity_poly.pdbx_strand_id
1 'polypeptide(L)'
;MNQYIFTPTGFYPDTQEKETLEKRYETLYHMGFSKRSKEMSSSELFLYELSETFFRCLTEMPELELTREATHVVPDEEHLEHLLSSVPYAIGEEYIDRKWIAGVFSQLEQIFQREISGYKGSVELYLTEQNQKLHVPERIFLHLVENKDGEDPFVFMATYASLGEDHAVHHMPLKYALTEYQDDRDKLLALLSCLNRAAEVSDLIAELVESGEMFHVLRFTGKEAYQFLRDVEKIEQTGILCRIPNWWRKKAMECSVEIRLGEKKPAMVGFDALVSMQPQLCVDGEALTKKDVELLLAQTEGLAFLKGKWVEVNHKKLRELLKRMDGMDTSITLREALQMEIGNGKKVSADVGALVTNGAWLSKMLRNLRKPSGIRSAAVPKTVHATLRPYQKDGYTWLNYMQKLGFGACLADDMGLGKTLQVLCYLEKMRKSDKGAKTLLVVPASLIGNWQKEAAKFVPDMTLQVIHGKTSAQLAQEFDAGSAFLTITTYGMISRIKAFQETMWDCVILDEAQAIKNPGTKQTREIKKLQAQMRIAMTGTPIENDLTNLWSLFDFIDHGLLGTSKEFHEFTKGLEENPQGYAKLKSMITPFMLRRVKTDKTVIADLPEKVEMTDFAQLTRKQTILYRKVVSDMEQKVRQMEAEHSISQFAKKGIVLTAIMKLKQICNHPDQYLGQDVYTPSESGKFQLLKEICETIYEKRERVLVFTQFKEIADDLAAYLETVFHAKGYVLHGGTPVAKRTEIVDAFQGEAYVPFIVLSVKAAGTGLNLTKANHVIHFDRWWNPAVENQATDRAFRIGQKKDVIVHKFVSQGTIEEKIDAMLESKKELAENVIGSGSEKWITELSNEELFSLLRLE
;
A
#
# COMPACT_ATOMS: atom_id res chain seq x y z
N MET A 1 14.25 16.35 -0.75
CA MET A 1 13.78 15.09 -1.38
C MET A 1 12.46 15.38 -2.04
N ASN A 2 12.40 15.40 -3.36
CA ASN A 2 11.14 15.60 -4.07
C ASN A 2 10.39 14.27 -4.10
N GLN A 3 9.18 14.23 -3.54
CA GLN A 3 8.26 13.12 -3.75
C GLN A 3 7.46 13.37 -5.02
N TYR A 4 7.16 12.30 -5.76
CA TYR A 4 6.35 12.37 -6.97
C TYR A 4 5.08 11.54 -6.82
N ILE A 5 4.00 12.07 -7.38
CA ILE A 5 2.67 11.48 -7.42
C ILE A 5 2.41 11.02 -8.85
N PHE A 6 1.93 9.80 -9.03
CA PHE A 6 1.65 9.22 -10.34
C PHE A 6 0.15 9.31 -10.67
N THR A 7 -0.15 9.52 -11.94
CA THR A 7 -1.52 9.64 -12.46
C THR A 7 -1.67 8.78 -13.71
N PRO A 8 -2.88 8.50 -14.18
CA PRO A 8 -3.07 7.75 -15.44
C PRO A 8 -2.37 8.35 -16.67
N THR A 9 -2.06 9.65 -16.62
CA THR A 9 -1.48 10.40 -17.77
C THR A 9 -0.06 10.89 -17.51
N GLY A 10 0.57 10.55 -16.37
CA GLY A 10 1.93 10.98 -16.07
C GLY A 10 2.21 11.09 -14.56
N PHE A 11 3.04 12.03 -14.17
CA PHE A 11 3.47 12.23 -12.78
C PHE A 11 3.63 13.74 -12.48
N TYR A 12 3.65 14.12 -11.20
CA TYR A 12 3.94 15.49 -10.76
C TYR A 12 4.63 15.50 -9.39
N PRO A 13 5.50 16.49 -9.12
CA PRO A 13 6.13 16.61 -7.81
C PRO A 13 5.08 17.01 -6.77
N ASP A 14 5.22 16.50 -5.57
CA ASP A 14 4.38 16.85 -4.40
C ASP A 14 4.81 18.21 -3.83
N THR A 15 4.88 19.24 -4.68
CA THR A 15 5.20 20.62 -4.34
C THR A 15 4.10 21.55 -4.87
N GLN A 16 3.91 22.69 -4.22
CA GLN A 16 2.85 23.66 -4.57
C GLN A 16 3.05 24.35 -5.94
N GLU A 17 4.16 24.13 -6.61
CA GLU A 17 4.38 24.68 -7.95
C GLU A 17 3.64 23.87 -9.01
N LYS A 18 2.66 24.51 -9.66
CA LYS A 18 1.93 23.94 -10.80
C LYS A 18 2.81 24.01 -12.05
N GLU A 19 3.70 23.04 -12.20
CA GLU A 19 4.41 22.86 -13.46
C GLU A 19 3.48 22.28 -14.54
N THR A 20 3.68 22.70 -15.79
CA THR A 20 2.97 22.09 -16.94
C THR A 20 3.44 20.65 -17.15
N LEU A 21 2.58 19.81 -17.72
CA LEU A 21 2.91 18.41 -18.00
C LEU A 21 4.17 18.31 -18.90
N GLU A 22 4.30 19.17 -19.88
CA GLU A 22 5.44 19.21 -20.80
C GLU A 22 6.75 19.50 -20.06
N LYS A 23 6.77 20.49 -19.17
CA LYS A 23 7.95 20.83 -18.38
C LYS A 23 8.41 19.71 -17.45
N ARG A 24 7.47 18.91 -16.93
CA ARG A 24 7.79 17.73 -16.10
C ARG A 24 8.48 16.64 -16.89
N TYR A 25 8.02 16.37 -18.11
CA TYR A 25 8.69 15.41 -18.97
C TYR A 25 10.06 15.91 -19.44
N GLU A 26 10.24 17.22 -19.64
CA GLU A 26 11.56 17.82 -19.89
C GLU A 26 12.48 17.62 -18.67
N THR A 27 11.96 17.84 -17.47
CA THR A 27 12.73 17.59 -16.24
C THR A 27 13.12 16.11 -16.11
N LEU A 28 12.19 15.19 -16.40
CA LEU A 28 12.46 13.75 -16.43
C LEU A 28 13.52 13.38 -17.48
N TYR A 29 13.42 13.94 -18.67
CA TYR A 29 14.39 13.73 -19.74
C TYR A 29 15.80 14.14 -19.30
N HIS A 30 15.95 15.34 -18.75
CA HIS A 30 17.26 15.81 -18.26
C HIS A 30 17.74 15.10 -16.99
N MET A 31 16.84 14.49 -16.22
CA MET A 31 17.20 13.68 -15.05
C MET A 31 18.06 12.48 -15.45
N GLY A 32 17.83 11.86 -16.57
CA GLY A 32 18.63 10.75 -17.11
C GLY A 32 20.08 11.10 -17.42
N PHE A 33 20.38 12.39 -17.61
CA PHE A 33 21.75 12.89 -17.77
C PHE A 33 22.44 13.24 -16.45
N SER A 34 21.71 13.28 -15.35
CA SER A 34 22.25 13.66 -14.04
C SER A 34 22.95 12.49 -13.36
N LYS A 35 23.76 12.78 -12.32
CA LYS A 35 24.34 11.72 -11.48
C LYS A 35 23.32 11.27 -10.43
N ARG A 36 23.17 9.98 -10.24
CA ARG A 36 22.37 9.40 -9.14
C ARG A 36 22.83 9.98 -7.80
N SER A 37 21.93 10.67 -7.09
CA SER A 37 22.17 11.19 -5.75
C SER A 37 21.75 10.17 -4.69
N LYS A 38 22.47 10.11 -3.57
CA LYS A 38 22.09 9.30 -2.41
C LYS A 38 20.89 9.86 -1.64
N GLU A 39 20.46 11.08 -1.96
CA GLU A 39 19.38 11.80 -1.30
C GLU A 39 18.06 11.78 -2.09
N MET A 40 17.95 10.98 -3.16
CA MET A 40 16.71 10.84 -3.93
C MET A 40 15.65 10.11 -3.12
N SER A 41 14.37 10.53 -3.25
CA SER A 41 13.23 9.77 -2.74
C SER A 41 13.01 8.50 -3.58
N SER A 42 12.20 7.55 -3.10
CA SER A 42 11.91 6.33 -3.85
C SER A 42 11.19 6.59 -5.17
N SER A 43 10.26 7.57 -5.21
CA SER A 43 9.57 7.97 -6.43
C SER A 43 10.48 8.73 -7.39
N GLU A 44 11.39 9.55 -6.89
CA GLU A 44 12.42 10.25 -7.68
C GLU A 44 13.43 9.26 -8.25
N LEU A 45 13.84 8.26 -7.47
CA LEU A 45 14.73 7.18 -7.91
C LEU A 45 14.11 6.34 -9.03
N PHE A 46 12.83 6.00 -8.91
CA PHE A 46 12.12 5.27 -9.96
C PHE A 46 12.07 6.07 -11.26
N LEU A 47 11.76 7.37 -11.19
CA LEU A 47 11.76 8.24 -12.37
C LEU A 47 13.16 8.36 -12.98
N TYR A 48 14.20 8.43 -12.14
CA TYR A 48 15.58 8.40 -12.59
C TYR A 48 15.89 7.10 -13.33
N GLU A 49 15.58 5.94 -12.74
CA GLU A 49 15.81 4.62 -13.37
C GLU A 49 15.00 4.46 -14.67
N LEU A 50 13.78 5.01 -14.73
CA LEU A 50 12.98 5.01 -15.94
C LEU A 50 13.61 5.85 -17.06
N SER A 51 14.11 7.05 -16.73
CA SER A 51 14.80 7.90 -17.67
C SER A 51 16.16 7.30 -18.11
N GLU A 52 16.93 6.73 -17.16
CA GLU A 52 18.19 6.04 -17.49
C GLU A 52 17.94 4.83 -18.41
N THR A 53 16.87 4.07 -18.17
CA THR A 53 16.48 2.94 -19.01
C THR A 53 16.06 3.41 -20.42
N PHE A 54 15.34 4.54 -20.53
CA PHE A 54 15.03 5.13 -21.82
C PHE A 54 16.29 5.45 -22.63
N PHE A 55 17.29 6.12 -22.05
CA PHE A 55 18.54 6.42 -22.75
C PHE A 55 19.37 5.18 -23.05
N ARG A 56 19.30 4.14 -22.21
CA ARG A 56 19.94 2.86 -22.51
C ARG A 56 19.31 2.21 -23.74
N CYS A 57 17.99 2.08 -23.79
CA CYS A 57 17.27 1.57 -24.94
C CYS A 57 17.54 2.41 -26.20
N LEU A 58 17.58 3.73 -26.06
CA LEU A 58 17.90 4.66 -27.15
C LEU A 58 19.31 4.42 -27.69
N THR A 59 20.33 4.30 -26.85
CA THR A 59 21.73 4.08 -27.26
C THR A 59 21.99 2.69 -27.83
N GLU A 60 21.16 1.71 -27.54
CA GLU A 60 21.22 0.35 -28.06
C GLU A 60 20.61 0.20 -29.45
N MET A 61 19.92 1.21 -29.96
CA MET A 61 19.30 1.18 -31.28
C MET A 61 20.35 1.17 -32.39
N PRO A 62 20.33 0.20 -33.33
CA PRO A 62 21.39 0.02 -34.29
C PRO A 62 21.49 1.11 -35.38
N GLU A 63 20.45 1.87 -35.60
CA GLU A 63 20.38 2.90 -36.68
C GLU A 63 19.98 4.29 -36.13
N LEU A 64 20.35 4.58 -34.90
CA LEU A 64 19.89 5.80 -34.19
C LEU A 64 20.23 7.10 -34.94
N GLU A 65 21.40 7.18 -35.56
CA GLU A 65 21.83 8.36 -36.34
C GLU A 65 20.99 8.58 -37.65
N LEU A 66 20.54 7.48 -38.25
CA LEU A 66 19.72 7.55 -39.46
C LEU A 66 18.26 7.83 -39.16
N THR A 67 17.78 7.36 -38.01
CA THR A 67 16.36 7.46 -37.59
C THR A 67 16.12 8.55 -36.58
N ARG A 68 17.10 9.41 -36.26
CA ARG A 68 17.09 10.36 -35.17
C ARG A 68 15.84 11.24 -35.06
N GLU A 69 15.22 11.59 -36.16
CA GLU A 69 13.99 12.42 -36.19
C GLU A 69 12.69 11.58 -36.16
N ALA A 70 12.79 10.28 -36.35
CA ALA A 70 11.66 9.35 -36.38
C ALA A 70 11.94 8.10 -35.50
N THR A 71 12.77 8.27 -34.50
CA THR A 71 13.13 7.21 -33.55
C THR A 71 11.93 6.74 -32.76
N HIS A 72 11.77 5.43 -32.60
CA HIS A 72 10.75 4.84 -31.77
C HIS A 72 11.41 3.89 -30.76
N VAL A 73 11.40 4.31 -29.48
CA VAL A 73 12.07 3.60 -28.39
C VAL A 73 11.07 2.71 -27.66
N VAL A 74 11.22 1.41 -27.81
CA VAL A 74 10.39 0.43 -27.11
C VAL A 74 11.28 -0.35 -26.14
N PRO A 75 10.98 -0.33 -24.82
CA PRO A 75 11.71 -1.16 -23.88
C PRO A 75 11.44 -2.63 -24.17
N ASP A 76 12.46 -3.46 -24.13
CA ASP A 76 12.30 -4.89 -24.24
C ASP A 76 11.61 -5.49 -22.99
N GLU A 77 11.26 -6.76 -23.01
CA GLU A 77 10.53 -7.41 -21.94
C GLU A 77 11.34 -7.42 -20.62
N GLU A 78 12.66 -7.51 -20.69
CA GLU A 78 13.54 -7.51 -19.52
C GLU A 78 13.61 -6.15 -18.82
N HIS A 79 13.78 -5.08 -19.60
CA HIS A 79 13.74 -3.71 -19.08
C HIS A 79 12.35 -3.37 -18.51
N LEU A 80 11.30 -3.85 -19.13
CA LEU A 80 9.93 -3.61 -18.68
C LEU A 80 9.63 -4.35 -17.37
N GLU A 81 10.04 -5.61 -17.24
CA GLU A 81 9.90 -6.36 -15.98
C GLU A 81 10.75 -5.75 -14.86
N HIS A 82 11.96 -5.27 -15.18
CA HIS A 82 12.80 -4.58 -14.20
C HIS A 82 12.11 -3.31 -13.69
N LEU A 83 11.63 -2.44 -14.57
CA LEU A 83 10.92 -1.21 -14.19
C LEU A 83 9.65 -1.51 -13.39
N LEU A 84 8.85 -2.49 -13.80
CA LEU A 84 7.66 -2.90 -13.06
C LEU A 84 7.97 -3.49 -11.68
N SER A 85 9.13 -4.12 -11.51
CA SER A 85 9.56 -4.63 -10.21
C SER A 85 10.12 -3.55 -9.29
N SER A 86 10.60 -2.43 -9.86
CA SER A 86 11.15 -1.28 -9.13
C SER A 86 10.11 -0.18 -8.84
N VAL A 87 8.83 -0.38 -9.21
CA VAL A 87 7.76 0.59 -8.96
C VAL A 87 7.75 0.98 -7.48
N PRO A 88 7.90 2.28 -7.16
CA PRO A 88 7.98 2.74 -5.80
C PRO A 88 6.61 2.67 -5.13
N TYR A 89 6.61 2.51 -3.83
CA TYR A 89 5.40 2.73 -3.06
C TYR A 89 5.12 4.23 -2.95
N ALA A 90 4.29 4.75 -3.86
CA ALA A 90 3.96 6.16 -3.98
C ALA A 90 2.49 6.36 -4.38
N ILE A 91 1.98 7.56 -4.19
CA ILE A 91 0.60 7.88 -4.59
C ILE A 91 0.45 7.66 -6.09
N GLY A 92 -0.56 6.87 -6.49
CA GLY A 92 -0.84 6.56 -7.88
C GLY A 92 0.03 5.44 -8.47
N GLU A 93 0.75 4.67 -7.63
CA GLU A 93 1.53 3.50 -8.09
C GLU A 93 0.68 2.50 -8.88
N GLU A 94 -0.61 2.42 -8.59
CA GLU A 94 -1.56 1.54 -9.28
C GLU A 94 -1.76 1.89 -10.77
N TYR A 95 -1.40 3.09 -11.18
CA TYR A 95 -1.43 3.51 -12.59
C TYR A 95 -0.20 3.10 -13.37
N ILE A 96 0.90 2.73 -12.68
CA ILE A 96 2.14 2.32 -13.32
C ILE A 96 2.01 0.87 -13.80
N ASP A 97 1.64 0.75 -15.05
CA ASP A 97 1.58 -0.52 -15.79
C ASP A 97 2.42 -0.42 -17.07
N ARG A 98 2.44 -1.49 -17.85
CA ARG A 98 3.15 -1.52 -19.16
C ARG A 98 2.74 -0.39 -20.10
N LYS A 99 1.47 -0.01 -20.09
CA LYS A 99 0.95 1.06 -20.96
C LYS A 99 1.40 2.42 -20.46
N TRP A 100 1.43 2.61 -19.16
CA TRP A 100 1.90 3.84 -18.54
C TRP A 100 3.38 4.07 -18.85
N ILE A 101 4.24 3.05 -18.69
CA ILE A 101 5.68 3.11 -19.01
C ILE A 101 5.87 3.43 -20.50
N ALA A 102 5.16 2.73 -21.40
CA ALA A 102 5.21 3.01 -22.83
C ALA A 102 4.76 4.44 -23.18
N GLY A 103 3.76 4.96 -22.46
CA GLY A 103 3.31 6.35 -22.60
C GLY A 103 4.38 7.36 -22.19
N VAL A 104 5.10 7.11 -21.09
CA VAL A 104 6.22 7.96 -20.66
C VAL A 104 7.37 7.89 -21.66
N PHE A 105 7.72 6.71 -22.16
CA PHE A 105 8.76 6.54 -23.17
C PHE A 105 8.42 7.35 -24.44
N SER A 106 7.16 7.31 -24.87
CA SER A 106 6.70 8.09 -26.02
C SER A 106 6.82 9.61 -25.80
N GLN A 107 6.62 10.11 -24.59
CA GLN A 107 6.85 11.52 -24.26
C GLN A 107 8.34 11.89 -24.27
N LEU A 108 9.20 11.05 -23.69
CA LEU A 108 10.66 11.25 -23.72
C LEU A 108 11.21 11.19 -25.15
N GLU A 109 10.68 10.31 -25.97
CA GLU A 109 10.97 10.20 -27.41
C GLU A 109 10.64 11.49 -28.16
N GLN A 110 9.47 12.08 -27.95
CA GLN A 110 9.10 13.36 -28.55
C GLN A 110 10.04 14.49 -28.15
N ILE A 111 10.52 14.50 -26.90
CA ILE A 111 11.49 15.50 -26.43
C ILE A 111 12.83 15.26 -27.13
N PHE A 112 13.29 14.01 -27.19
CA PHE A 112 14.53 13.67 -27.91
C PHE A 112 14.46 14.09 -29.37
N GLN A 113 13.40 13.75 -30.10
CA GLN A 113 13.22 14.13 -31.51
C GLN A 113 13.20 15.64 -31.70
N ARG A 114 12.57 16.39 -30.81
CA ARG A 114 12.54 17.86 -30.81
C ARG A 114 13.93 18.46 -30.62
N GLU A 115 14.68 17.98 -29.65
CA GLU A 115 16.00 18.49 -29.32
C GLU A 115 17.03 18.12 -30.38
N ILE A 116 16.98 16.87 -30.89
CA ILE A 116 17.95 16.41 -31.88
C ILE A 116 17.68 17.02 -33.26
N SER A 117 16.43 17.35 -33.60
CA SER A 117 16.12 18.02 -34.88
C SER A 117 16.72 19.42 -34.98
N GLY A 118 16.89 20.10 -33.84
CA GLY A 118 17.56 21.40 -33.74
C GLY A 118 19.08 21.32 -33.66
N TYR A 119 19.64 20.14 -33.42
CA TYR A 119 21.07 19.94 -33.19
C TYR A 119 21.83 19.63 -34.48
N LYS A 120 22.92 20.38 -34.74
CA LYS A 120 23.70 20.29 -35.98
C LYS A 120 24.79 19.21 -35.99
N GLY A 121 25.05 18.61 -34.86
CA GLY A 121 26.02 17.53 -34.67
C GLY A 121 25.43 16.14 -34.86
N SER A 122 26.22 15.10 -34.65
CA SER A 122 25.76 13.71 -34.55
C SER A 122 24.96 13.49 -33.26
N VAL A 123 24.10 12.48 -33.23
CA VAL A 123 23.36 12.05 -32.01
C VAL A 123 24.36 11.73 -30.90
N GLU A 124 25.46 11.12 -31.27
CA GLU A 124 26.55 10.79 -30.34
C GLU A 124 27.15 12.04 -29.69
N LEU A 125 27.44 13.07 -30.47
CA LEU A 125 27.98 14.33 -29.96
C LEU A 125 26.97 14.99 -29.00
N TYR A 126 25.68 14.99 -29.38
CA TYR A 126 24.60 15.49 -28.55
C TYR A 126 24.54 14.77 -27.18
N LEU A 127 24.52 13.41 -27.17
CA LEU A 127 24.45 12.61 -25.96
C LEU A 127 25.70 12.80 -25.07
N THR A 128 26.87 12.90 -25.70
CA THR A 128 28.15 13.11 -25.01
C THR A 128 28.27 14.49 -24.34
N GLU A 129 27.77 15.53 -25.00
CA GLU A 129 27.73 16.89 -24.43
C GLU A 129 26.81 16.97 -23.22
N GLN A 130 25.70 16.22 -23.20
CA GLN A 130 24.76 16.17 -22.08
C GLN A 130 25.30 15.32 -20.92
N ASN A 131 25.96 14.19 -21.20
CA ASN A 131 26.55 13.33 -20.17
C ASN A 131 27.80 12.60 -20.69
N GLN A 132 28.96 12.91 -20.11
CA GLN A 132 30.25 12.29 -20.46
C GLN A 132 30.32 10.75 -20.34
N LYS A 133 29.32 10.12 -19.70
CA LYS A 133 29.19 8.67 -19.61
C LYS A 133 28.46 8.03 -20.80
N LEU A 134 27.73 8.82 -21.57
CA LEU A 134 26.99 8.36 -22.77
C LEU A 134 27.87 8.54 -24.02
N HIS A 135 29.07 8.00 -23.97
CA HIS A 135 29.96 8.01 -25.13
C HIS A 135 29.55 6.92 -26.13
N VAL A 136 29.52 7.27 -27.39
CA VAL A 136 29.71 6.39 -28.55
C VAL A 136 31.04 6.79 -29.18
N PRO A 137 32.20 6.32 -28.75
CA PRO A 137 33.49 6.63 -29.38
C PRO A 137 33.72 5.73 -30.61
N GLU A 138 34.77 6.06 -31.39
CA GLU A 138 35.41 5.13 -32.31
C GLU A 138 35.81 3.87 -31.52
N ARG A 139 34.93 2.88 -31.47
CA ARG A 139 34.95 1.85 -30.43
C ARG A 139 35.51 0.58 -30.98
N ILE A 140 36.37 -0.02 -30.15
CA ILE A 140 36.70 -1.43 -30.28
C ILE A 140 35.58 -2.22 -29.64
N PHE A 141 35.11 -3.23 -30.37
CA PHE A 141 34.15 -4.20 -29.91
C PHE A 141 34.83 -5.55 -29.78
N LEU A 142 34.72 -6.15 -28.61
CA LEU A 142 35.14 -7.52 -28.41
C LEU A 142 33.92 -8.43 -28.45
N HIS A 143 33.91 -9.38 -29.36
CA HIS A 143 32.81 -10.30 -29.57
C HIS A 143 33.18 -11.69 -29.04
N LEU A 144 32.32 -12.26 -28.20
CA LEU A 144 32.35 -13.64 -27.83
C LEU A 144 31.06 -14.31 -28.29
N VAL A 145 31.14 -15.25 -29.22
CA VAL A 145 29.98 -15.89 -29.84
C VAL A 145 30.11 -17.43 -29.66
N GLU A 146 28.95 -18.06 -29.35
CA GLU A 146 28.91 -19.53 -29.25
C GLU A 146 29.09 -20.19 -30.63
N ASN A 147 29.96 -21.17 -30.67
CA ASN A 147 30.15 -22.03 -31.84
C ASN A 147 29.54 -23.41 -31.56
N LYS A 148 28.46 -23.74 -32.26
CA LYS A 148 27.75 -25.02 -32.06
C LYS A 148 28.41 -26.24 -32.75
N ASP A 149 29.35 -26.02 -33.65
CA ASP A 149 29.84 -27.02 -34.58
C ASP A 149 31.35 -27.32 -34.45
N GLY A 150 31.97 -27.19 -33.26
CA GLY A 150 33.40 -27.44 -33.09
C GLY A 150 33.82 -27.98 -31.71
N GLU A 151 35.05 -28.44 -31.59
CA GLU A 151 35.66 -28.84 -30.32
C GLU A 151 35.83 -27.62 -29.37
N ASP A 152 36.05 -26.43 -29.94
CA ASP A 152 36.13 -25.18 -29.19
C ASP A 152 34.76 -24.43 -29.25
N PRO A 153 34.09 -24.32 -28.12
CA PRO A 153 32.70 -23.91 -28.09
C PRO A 153 32.47 -22.41 -28.27
N PHE A 154 33.50 -21.58 -28.32
CA PHE A 154 33.38 -20.13 -28.48
C PHE A 154 34.31 -19.59 -29.55
N VAL A 155 33.86 -18.50 -30.19
CA VAL A 155 34.67 -17.73 -31.13
C VAL A 155 34.84 -16.33 -30.56
N PHE A 156 36.07 -15.87 -30.47
CA PHE A 156 36.43 -14.53 -30.04
C PHE A 156 36.94 -13.71 -31.23
N MET A 157 36.52 -12.44 -31.32
CA MET A 157 36.94 -11.53 -32.37
C MET A 157 36.87 -10.07 -31.88
N ALA A 158 37.89 -9.29 -32.23
CA ALA A 158 37.89 -7.88 -32.04
C ALA A 158 37.53 -7.16 -33.36
N THR A 159 36.61 -6.19 -33.27
CA THR A 159 36.19 -5.30 -34.38
C THR A 159 36.28 -3.85 -33.96
N TYR A 160 36.32 -2.95 -34.97
CA TYR A 160 36.18 -1.51 -34.77
C TYR A 160 35.05 -1.01 -35.66
N ALA A 161 34.44 0.12 -35.24
CA ALA A 161 33.44 0.79 -36.03
C ALA A 161 34.11 1.73 -37.05
N SER A 162 33.83 1.55 -38.32
CA SER A 162 34.26 2.44 -39.40
C SER A 162 33.04 3.02 -40.15
N LEU A 163 33.08 4.30 -40.49
CA LEU A 163 32.04 4.95 -41.29
C LEU A 163 32.34 4.70 -42.76
N GLY A 164 31.46 3.96 -43.41
CA GLY A 164 31.54 3.73 -44.85
C GLY A 164 31.22 4.98 -45.67
N GLU A 165 31.52 4.97 -47.01
CA GLU A 165 31.14 6.03 -47.93
C GLU A 165 29.62 6.28 -48.00
N ASP A 166 28.83 5.32 -47.59
CA ASP A 166 27.37 5.33 -47.48
C ASP A 166 26.86 5.95 -46.14
N HIS A 167 27.73 6.48 -45.31
CA HIS A 167 27.47 6.95 -43.96
C HIS A 167 26.90 5.89 -43.01
N ALA A 168 26.96 4.60 -43.35
CA ALA A 168 26.60 3.50 -42.44
C ALA A 168 27.81 3.07 -41.60
N VAL A 169 27.56 2.71 -40.35
CA VAL A 169 28.59 2.19 -39.43
C VAL A 169 28.84 0.72 -39.76
N HIS A 170 30.01 0.41 -40.27
CA HIS A 170 30.43 -0.97 -40.53
C HIS A 170 31.35 -1.49 -39.44
N HIS A 171 31.09 -2.67 -38.92
CA HIS A 171 31.98 -3.35 -37.99
C HIS A 171 33.04 -4.14 -38.79
N MET A 172 34.23 -3.63 -38.80
CA MET A 172 35.37 -4.26 -39.51
C MET A 172 36.28 -4.98 -38.54
N PRO A 173 36.80 -6.17 -38.91
CA PRO A 173 37.83 -6.82 -38.06
C PRO A 173 39.02 -5.91 -37.76
N LEU A 174 39.46 -5.91 -36.49
CA LEU A 174 40.47 -4.96 -35.97
C LEU A 174 41.76 -4.92 -36.79
N LYS A 175 42.14 -6.03 -37.45
CA LYS A 175 43.31 -6.08 -38.32
C LYS A 175 43.30 -5.06 -39.46
N TYR A 176 42.12 -4.65 -39.96
CA TYR A 176 42.01 -3.66 -41.04
C TYR A 176 42.20 -2.22 -40.55
N ALA A 177 42.02 -1.94 -39.24
CA ALA A 177 42.30 -0.63 -38.70
C ALA A 177 43.74 -0.20 -38.84
N LEU A 178 44.69 -1.16 -38.79
CA LEU A 178 46.10 -0.92 -39.02
C LEU A 178 46.41 -0.41 -40.41
N THR A 179 45.60 -0.83 -41.41
CA THR A 179 45.77 -0.41 -42.84
C THR A 179 44.95 0.87 -43.12
N GLU A 180 43.77 0.97 -42.59
CA GLU A 180 42.86 2.12 -42.76
C GLU A 180 43.40 3.42 -42.15
N TYR A 181 43.95 3.30 -40.90
CA TYR A 181 44.50 4.44 -40.19
C TYR A 181 46.03 4.61 -40.30
N GLN A 182 46.61 4.01 -41.36
CA GLN A 182 48.06 4.08 -41.60
C GLN A 182 48.55 5.54 -41.72
N ASP A 183 47.73 6.42 -42.29
CA ASP A 183 48.02 7.86 -42.52
C ASP A 183 47.45 8.76 -41.40
N ASP A 184 46.60 8.24 -40.49
CA ASP A 184 46.02 8.95 -39.34
C ASP A 184 46.57 8.42 -38.03
N ARG A 185 47.72 8.97 -37.67
CA ARG A 185 48.50 8.52 -36.51
C ARG A 185 47.75 8.72 -35.17
N ASP A 186 46.93 9.75 -35.07
CA ASP A 186 46.23 10.12 -33.84
C ASP A 186 45.06 9.13 -33.56
N LYS A 187 44.31 8.74 -34.59
CA LYS A 187 43.25 7.72 -34.49
C LYS A 187 43.85 6.36 -34.16
N LEU A 188 44.97 5.98 -34.81
CA LEU A 188 45.61 4.72 -34.55
C LEU A 188 46.12 4.63 -33.09
N LEU A 189 46.74 5.73 -32.58
CA LEU A 189 47.17 5.80 -31.20
C LEU A 189 46.03 5.79 -30.20
N ALA A 190 44.90 6.42 -30.49
CA ALA A 190 43.71 6.40 -29.63
C ALA A 190 43.16 4.97 -29.52
N LEU A 191 43.02 4.26 -30.66
CA LEU A 191 42.56 2.88 -30.72
C LEU A 191 43.46 1.91 -29.95
N LEU A 192 44.79 2.00 -30.15
CA LEU A 192 45.76 1.16 -29.46
C LEU A 192 45.82 1.49 -27.97
N SER A 193 45.61 2.76 -27.57
CA SER A 193 45.57 3.13 -26.15
C SER A 193 44.41 2.52 -25.38
N CYS A 194 43.27 2.32 -26.03
CA CYS A 194 42.12 1.59 -25.46
C CYS A 194 42.46 0.12 -25.18
N LEU A 195 43.15 -0.53 -26.15
CA LEU A 195 43.59 -1.93 -25.97
C LEU A 195 44.61 -2.07 -24.83
N ASN A 196 45.57 -1.14 -24.73
CA ASN A 196 46.55 -1.16 -23.66
C ASN A 196 45.90 -0.99 -22.28
N ARG A 197 44.91 -0.11 -22.14
CA ARG A 197 44.16 0.05 -20.91
C ARG A 197 43.36 -1.22 -20.56
N ALA A 198 42.80 -1.93 -21.53
CA ALA A 198 42.14 -3.19 -21.32
C ALA A 198 43.11 -4.30 -20.92
N ALA A 199 44.34 -4.30 -21.48
CA ALA A 199 45.42 -5.21 -21.10
C ALA A 199 45.87 -5.00 -19.64
N GLU A 200 45.80 -3.79 -19.10
CA GLU A 200 46.14 -3.52 -17.69
C GLU A 200 45.12 -4.14 -16.71
N VAL A 201 43.89 -4.41 -17.13
CA VAL A 201 42.83 -4.90 -16.26
C VAL A 201 42.42 -6.37 -16.51
N SER A 202 42.94 -6.99 -17.59
CA SER A 202 42.69 -8.41 -17.95
C SER A 202 43.93 -9.07 -18.47
N ASP A 203 44.41 -10.08 -17.76
CA ASP A 203 45.60 -10.86 -18.13
C ASP A 203 45.41 -11.54 -19.50
N LEU A 204 44.19 -12.00 -19.82
CA LEU A 204 43.89 -12.63 -21.12
C LEU A 204 44.05 -11.60 -22.26
N ILE A 205 43.52 -10.38 -22.07
CA ILE A 205 43.67 -9.31 -23.07
C ILE A 205 45.12 -8.91 -23.23
N ALA A 206 45.89 -8.87 -22.15
CA ALA A 206 47.33 -8.59 -22.19
C ALA A 206 48.07 -9.62 -23.03
N GLU A 207 47.81 -10.93 -22.83
CA GLU A 207 48.41 -12.02 -23.58
C GLU A 207 48.06 -11.96 -25.07
N LEU A 208 46.79 -11.66 -25.40
CA LEU A 208 46.32 -11.55 -26.79
C LEU A 208 46.89 -10.32 -27.51
N VAL A 209 47.17 -9.22 -26.80
CA VAL A 209 47.78 -8.04 -27.35
C VAL A 209 49.27 -8.26 -27.56
N GLU A 210 49.96 -8.83 -26.59
CA GLU A 210 51.43 -9.14 -26.71
C GLU A 210 51.73 -10.15 -27.79
N SER A 211 50.90 -11.20 -27.95
CA SER A 211 51.07 -12.19 -29.02
C SER A 211 50.65 -11.69 -30.41
N GLY A 212 49.90 -10.59 -30.47
CA GLY A 212 49.31 -10.11 -31.72
C GLY A 212 48.05 -10.88 -32.15
N GLU A 213 47.58 -11.86 -31.39
CA GLU A 213 46.39 -12.65 -31.71
C GLU A 213 45.10 -11.87 -31.60
N MET A 214 45.08 -10.70 -30.88
CA MET A 214 43.95 -9.81 -30.79
C MET A 214 43.41 -9.32 -32.17
N PHE A 215 44.26 -9.33 -33.18
CA PHE A 215 43.88 -8.92 -34.55
C PHE A 215 43.32 -10.06 -35.40
N HIS A 216 43.20 -11.25 -34.86
CA HIS A 216 42.70 -12.47 -35.55
C HIS A 216 41.38 -12.95 -34.94
N VAL A 217 40.69 -13.78 -35.70
CA VAL A 217 39.55 -14.54 -35.17
C VAL A 217 40.10 -15.77 -34.44
N LEU A 218 39.75 -15.88 -33.15
CA LEU A 218 40.25 -16.96 -32.29
C LEU A 218 39.14 -17.93 -31.92
N ARG A 219 39.52 -19.15 -31.63
CA ARG A 219 38.63 -20.13 -31.00
C ARG A 219 38.99 -20.25 -29.54
N PHE A 220 38.01 -20.01 -28.67
CA PHE A 220 38.21 -20.09 -27.23
C PHE A 220 37.65 -21.39 -26.70
N THR A 221 38.43 -22.00 -25.81
CA THR A 221 37.97 -23.05 -24.91
C THR A 221 36.97 -22.48 -23.87
N GLY A 222 36.21 -23.34 -23.18
CA GLY A 222 35.37 -22.91 -22.10
C GLY A 222 36.10 -22.13 -20.97
N LYS A 223 37.39 -22.45 -20.76
CA LYS A 223 38.24 -21.79 -19.76
C LYS A 223 38.62 -20.34 -20.18
N GLU A 224 39.04 -20.15 -21.40
CA GLU A 224 39.39 -18.81 -21.96
C GLU A 224 38.16 -17.91 -22.05
N ALA A 225 37.04 -18.49 -22.53
CA ALA A 225 35.76 -17.78 -22.56
C ALA A 225 35.32 -17.31 -21.16
N TYR A 226 35.48 -18.17 -20.14
CA TYR A 226 35.17 -17.83 -18.75
C TYR A 226 36.10 -16.74 -18.23
N GLN A 227 37.38 -16.80 -18.53
CA GLN A 227 38.37 -15.80 -18.11
C GLN A 227 38.00 -14.43 -18.71
N PHE A 228 37.66 -14.38 -20.00
CA PHE A 228 37.20 -13.17 -20.67
C PHE A 228 35.92 -12.65 -20.04
N LEU A 229 34.89 -13.49 -19.90
CA LEU A 229 33.58 -13.11 -19.37
C LEU A 229 33.66 -12.57 -17.94
N ARG A 230 34.54 -13.13 -17.11
CA ARG A 230 34.77 -12.61 -15.74
C ARG A 230 35.31 -11.18 -15.71
N ASP A 231 36.15 -10.81 -16.68
CA ASP A 231 36.79 -9.52 -16.71
C ASP A 231 36.02 -8.47 -17.55
N VAL A 232 34.88 -8.85 -18.17
CA VAL A 232 34.06 -7.97 -19.05
C VAL A 232 33.75 -6.63 -18.39
N GLU A 233 33.25 -6.60 -17.14
CA GLU A 233 32.91 -5.35 -16.45
C GLU A 233 34.12 -4.41 -16.31
N LYS A 234 35.32 -4.94 -16.09
CA LYS A 234 36.57 -4.16 -16.01
C LYS A 234 36.99 -3.66 -17.39
N ILE A 235 36.86 -4.52 -18.41
CA ILE A 235 37.19 -4.19 -19.80
C ILE A 235 36.26 -3.07 -20.30
N GLU A 236 34.96 -3.16 -20.04
CA GLU A 236 33.99 -2.12 -20.43
C GLU A 236 34.26 -0.76 -19.75
N GLN A 237 34.80 -0.76 -18.54
CA GLN A 237 35.22 0.47 -17.85
C GLN A 237 36.38 1.18 -18.56
N THR A 238 37.14 0.51 -19.40
CA THR A 238 38.23 1.10 -20.19
C THR A 238 37.73 1.78 -21.50
N GLY A 239 36.43 1.64 -21.80
CA GLY A 239 35.80 2.21 -23.01
C GLY A 239 35.65 1.24 -24.17
N ILE A 240 36.03 -0.03 -24.01
CA ILE A 240 35.79 -1.11 -24.99
C ILE A 240 34.41 -1.70 -24.76
N LEU A 241 33.65 -1.97 -25.82
CA LEU A 241 32.36 -2.63 -25.71
C LEU A 241 32.49 -4.14 -25.93
N CYS A 242 31.92 -4.91 -24.98
CA CYS A 242 31.91 -6.37 -25.06
C CYS A 242 30.57 -6.88 -25.52
N ARG A 243 30.49 -7.49 -26.73
CA ARG A 243 29.33 -8.24 -27.20
C ARG A 243 29.47 -9.69 -26.77
N ILE A 244 28.82 -10.02 -25.69
CA ILE A 244 28.85 -11.32 -25.04
C ILE A 244 27.48 -12.00 -25.13
N PRO A 245 27.39 -13.33 -24.98
CA PRO A 245 26.14 -14.04 -24.96
C PRO A 245 25.20 -13.52 -23.86
N ASN A 246 23.91 -13.36 -24.21
CA ASN A 246 22.89 -12.80 -23.29
C ASN A 246 22.75 -13.57 -21.98
N TRP A 247 23.04 -14.86 -22.00
CA TRP A 247 22.96 -15.70 -20.81
C TRP A 247 24.00 -15.32 -19.72
N TRP A 248 25.15 -14.72 -20.08
CA TRP A 248 26.13 -14.26 -19.09
C TRP A 248 25.68 -12.98 -18.37
N ARG A 249 25.11 -12.01 -19.08
CA ARG A 249 24.61 -10.74 -18.48
C ARG A 249 23.49 -10.96 -17.48
N LYS A 250 22.69 -12.02 -17.63
CA LYS A 250 21.52 -12.30 -16.76
C LYS A 250 21.87 -12.80 -15.35
N LYS A 251 23.15 -13.00 -15.00
CA LYS A 251 23.57 -13.64 -13.72
C LYS A 251 22.84 -14.96 -13.37
N ALA A 252 22.08 -15.50 -14.32
CA ALA A 252 21.25 -16.69 -14.16
C ALA A 252 22.06 -18.00 -14.11
N MET A 253 23.36 -17.90 -14.24
CA MET A 253 24.26 -19.06 -14.44
C MET A 253 24.91 -19.55 -13.18
N GLU A 254 24.71 -18.88 -12.06
CA GLU A 254 25.21 -19.36 -10.79
C GLU A 254 24.27 -20.42 -10.21
N CYS A 255 24.87 -21.49 -9.68
CA CYS A 255 24.11 -22.42 -8.85
C CYS A 255 23.58 -21.69 -7.63
N SER A 256 22.28 -21.73 -7.44
CA SER A 256 21.59 -21.17 -6.27
C SER A 256 20.80 -22.26 -5.55
N VAL A 257 20.54 -22.04 -4.27
CA VAL A 257 19.61 -22.90 -3.53
C VAL A 257 18.23 -22.30 -3.66
N GLU A 258 17.30 -23.06 -4.22
CA GLU A 258 15.89 -22.77 -4.20
C GLU A 258 15.22 -23.61 -3.11
N ILE A 259 14.42 -22.94 -2.25
CA ILE A 259 13.67 -23.60 -1.20
C ILE A 259 12.21 -23.64 -1.62
N ARG A 260 11.68 -24.81 -1.97
CA ARG A 260 10.27 -25.00 -2.28
C ARG A 260 9.48 -25.32 -1.02
N LEU A 261 8.48 -24.47 -0.72
CA LEU A 261 7.64 -24.58 0.46
C LEU A 261 6.25 -25.07 0.10
N GLY A 262 5.75 -26.13 0.78
CA GLY A 262 4.37 -26.56 0.68
C GLY A 262 3.97 -27.12 -0.68
N GLU A 263 4.70 -28.07 -1.22
CA GLU A 263 4.36 -28.79 -2.45
C GLU A 263 3.05 -29.60 -2.28
N LYS A 264 2.91 -30.27 -1.14
CA LYS A 264 1.74 -31.09 -0.81
C LYS A 264 0.96 -30.50 0.35
N LYS A 265 -0.35 -30.80 0.38
CA LYS A 265 -1.23 -30.42 1.49
C LYS A 265 -0.74 -31.05 2.80
N PRO A 266 -0.55 -30.28 3.89
CA PRO A 266 -0.19 -30.82 5.19
C PRO A 266 -1.31 -31.68 5.78
N ALA A 267 -0.94 -32.61 6.68
CA ALA A 267 -1.90 -33.47 7.37
C ALA A 267 -2.77 -32.68 8.37
N MET A 268 -2.23 -31.65 8.99
CA MET A 268 -2.93 -30.74 9.87
C MET A 268 -3.19 -29.40 9.17
N VAL A 269 -4.09 -28.59 9.74
CA VAL A 269 -4.41 -27.24 9.26
C VAL A 269 -4.04 -26.19 10.30
N GLY A 270 -3.91 -24.93 9.88
CA GLY A 270 -3.51 -23.81 10.76
C GLY A 270 -2.03 -23.43 10.62
N PHE A 271 -1.64 -22.38 11.32
CA PHE A 271 -0.28 -21.82 11.24
C PHE A 271 0.82 -22.76 11.74
N ASP A 272 0.49 -23.66 12.66
CA ASP A 272 1.41 -24.64 13.22
C ASP A 272 1.46 -25.94 12.40
N ALA A 273 0.74 -25.99 11.26
CA ALA A 273 0.80 -27.11 10.32
C ALA A 273 2.21 -27.19 9.71
N LEU A 274 2.79 -28.39 9.73
CA LEU A 274 4.09 -28.64 9.11
C LEU A 274 3.94 -28.76 7.59
N VAL A 275 4.55 -27.87 6.87
CA VAL A 275 4.66 -27.89 5.42
C VAL A 275 6.03 -28.41 5.00
N SER A 276 6.08 -29.14 3.88
CA SER A 276 7.31 -29.65 3.33
C SER A 276 8.22 -28.50 2.92
N MET A 277 9.48 -28.57 3.31
CA MET A 277 10.55 -27.70 2.86
C MET A 277 11.50 -28.55 2.03
N GLN A 278 11.64 -28.23 0.77
CA GLN A 278 12.48 -28.97 -0.17
C GLN A 278 13.56 -28.03 -0.72
N PRO A 279 14.77 -28.03 -0.13
CA PRO A 279 15.89 -27.34 -0.73
C PRO A 279 16.32 -28.07 -1.98
N GLN A 280 16.49 -27.36 -3.08
CA GLN A 280 16.96 -27.84 -4.36
C GLN A 280 18.07 -26.95 -4.88
N LEU A 281 19.10 -27.54 -5.46
CA LEU A 281 20.06 -26.80 -6.26
C LEU A 281 19.42 -26.50 -7.60
N CYS A 282 19.44 -25.24 -7.99
CA CYS A 282 18.88 -24.79 -9.26
C CYS A 282 19.93 -23.99 -10.04
N VAL A 283 19.81 -24.05 -11.35
CA VAL A 283 20.47 -23.15 -12.28
C VAL A 283 19.38 -22.57 -13.18
N ASP A 284 19.27 -21.25 -13.23
CA ASP A 284 18.25 -20.55 -14.01
C ASP A 284 16.82 -21.06 -13.72
N GLY A 285 16.52 -21.32 -12.43
CA GLY A 285 15.23 -21.84 -11.98
C GLY A 285 14.95 -23.32 -12.31
N GLU A 286 15.85 -24.02 -12.98
CA GLU A 286 15.75 -25.47 -13.25
C GLU A 286 16.46 -26.27 -12.16
N ALA A 287 15.74 -27.19 -11.54
CA ALA A 287 16.29 -28.05 -10.50
C ALA A 287 17.35 -29.02 -11.05
N LEU A 288 18.47 -29.10 -10.35
CA LEU A 288 19.55 -30.06 -10.66
C LEU A 288 19.29 -31.42 -10.00
N THR A 289 19.48 -32.47 -10.76
CA THR A 289 19.45 -33.83 -10.22
C THR A 289 20.81 -34.17 -9.55
N LYS A 290 20.83 -35.21 -8.72
CA LYS A 290 22.11 -35.70 -8.13
C LYS A 290 23.17 -35.98 -9.18
N LYS A 291 22.78 -36.56 -10.33
CA LYS A 291 23.68 -36.81 -11.45
C LYS A 291 24.24 -35.53 -12.08
N ASP A 292 23.40 -34.48 -12.20
CA ASP A 292 23.86 -33.21 -12.73
C ASP A 292 24.89 -32.56 -11.80
N VAL A 293 24.68 -32.65 -10.48
CA VAL A 293 25.62 -32.16 -9.47
C VAL A 293 26.95 -32.94 -9.49
N GLU A 294 26.90 -34.28 -9.63
CA GLU A 294 28.09 -35.12 -9.76
C GLU A 294 28.88 -34.78 -11.05
N LEU A 295 28.17 -34.54 -12.15
CA LEU A 295 28.75 -34.08 -13.41
C LEU A 295 29.46 -32.72 -13.25
N LEU A 296 28.81 -31.72 -12.59
CA LEU A 296 29.42 -30.41 -12.34
C LEU A 296 30.65 -30.47 -11.44
N LEU A 297 30.63 -31.39 -10.45
CA LEU A 297 31.78 -31.58 -9.56
C LEU A 297 32.95 -32.33 -10.23
N ALA A 298 32.66 -33.08 -11.29
CA ALA A 298 33.67 -33.80 -12.07
C ALA A 298 34.33 -32.95 -13.18
N GLN A 299 33.72 -31.84 -13.57
CA GLN A 299 34.24 -30.91 -14.59
C GLN A 299 35.26 -29.93 -13.98
N THR A 300 36.12 -29.35 -14.84
CA THR A 300 37.05 -28.29 -14.43
C THR A 300 36.32 -26.99 -14.04
N GLU A 301 36.88 -26.20 -13.12
CA GLU A 301 36.34 -24.86 -12.79
C GLU A 301 36.30 -23.98 -14.04
N GLY A 302 35.21 -23.25 -14.22
CA GLY A 302 34.97 -22.37 -15.35
C GLY A 302 33.53 -22.49 -15.89
N LEU A 303 33.39 -22.69 -17.18
CA LEU A 303 32.11 -22.94 -17.86
C LEU A 303 31.90 -24.42 -18.18
N ALA A 304 30.72 -24.92 -17.83
CA ALA A 304 30.26 -26.25 -18.16
C ALA A 304 28.95 -26.20 -18.94
N PHE A 305 28.80 -27.09 -19.93
CA PHE A 305 27.54 -27.18 -20.67
C PHE A 305 26.65 -28.27 -20.05
N LEU A 306 25.52 -27.82 -19.47
CA LEU A 306 24.57 -28.69 -18.78
C LEU A 306 23.14 -28.42 -19.27
N LYS A 307 22.40 -29.47 -19.63
CA LYS A 307 20.98 -29.36 -20.09
C LYS A 307 20.75 -28.34 -21.21
N GLY A 308 21.71 -28.19 -22.11
CA GLY A 308 21.57 -27.22 -23.21
C GLY A 308 21.96 -25.78 -22.90
N LYS A 309 22.50 -25.54 -21.70
CA LYS A 309 22.92 -24.20 -21.22
C LYS A 309 24.33 -24.22 -20.66
N TRP A 310 25.03 -23.11 -20.75
CA TRP A 310 26.31 -22.91 -20.09
C TRP A 310 26.12 -22.55 -18.64
N VAL A 311 26.86 -23.13 -17.72
CA VAL A 311 26.77 -22.97 -16.28
C VAL A 311 28.15 -22.66 -15.72
N GLU A 312 28.23 -21.70 -14.80
CA GLU A 312 29.46 -21.43 -14.06
C GLU A 312 29.72 -22.52 -13.04
N VAL A 313 30.89 -23.16 -13.12
CA VAL A 313 31.31 -24.16 -12.16
C VAL A 313 32.33 -23.61 -11.19
N ASN A 314 31.87 -23.38 -9.96
CA ASN A 314 32.70 -23.03 -8.83
C ASN A 314 32.57 -24.10 -7.75
N HIS A 315 33.55 -24.96 -7.66
CA HIS A 315 33.53 -26.14 -6.77
C HIS A 315 33.45 -25.77 -5.29
N LYS A 316 34.10 -24.67 -4.89
CA LYS A 316 34.04 -24.20 -3.51
C LYS A 316 32.62 -23.77 -3.16
N LYS A 317 32.00 -22.91 -3.98
CA LYS A 317 30.63 -22.43 -3.82
C LYS A 317 29.62 -23.58 -3.85
N LEU A 318 29.77 -24.50 -4.80
CA LEU A 318 28.90 -25.67 -4.95
C LEU A 318 28.93 -26.58 -3.71
N ARG A 319 30.12 -26.88 -3.17
CA ARG A 319 30.28 -27.67 -1.95
C ARG A 319 29.72 -26.97 -0.72
N GLU A 320 29.88 -25.66 -0.60
CA GLU A 320 29.29 -24.86 0.46
C GLU A 320 27.76 -24.90 0.40
N LEU A 321 27.16 -24.75 -0.79
CA LEU A 321 25.71 -24.84 -0.99
C LEU A 321 25.18 -26.24 -0.63
N LEU A 322 25.83 -27.30 -1.06
CA LEU A 322 25.48 -28.71 -0.72
C LEU A 322 25.54 -28.94 0.79
N LYS A 323 26.62 -28.49 1.45
CA LYS A 323 26.75 -28.62 2.91
C LYS A 323 25.67 -27.86 3.67
N ARG A 324 25.26 -26.71 3.15
CA ARG A 324 24.16 -25.93 3.72
C ARG A 324 22.81 -26.64 3.56
N MET A 325 22.57 -27.26 2.38
CA MET A 325 21.35 -28.02 2.13
C MET A 325 21.21 -29.24 3.04
N ASP A 326 22.29 -29.96 3.29
CA ASP A 326 22.29 -31.16 4.16
C ASP A 326 21.98 -30.82 5.63
N GLY A 327 22.18 -29.58 6.05
CA GLY A 327 21.86 -29.08 7.41
C GLY A 327 20.48 -28.49 7.55
N MET A 328 19.66 -28.42 6.49
CA MET A 328 18.34 -27.82 6.54
C MET A 328 17.26 -28.79 6.99
N ASP A 329 16.30 -28.28 7.80
CA ASP A 329 15.11 -29.04 8.15
C ASP A 329 14.28 -29.37 6.90
N THR A 330 13.60 -30.52 6.91
CA THR A 330 12.75 -30.98 5.80
C THR A 330 11.29 -30.48 5.92
N SER A 331 10.95 -29.89 7.03
CA SER A 331 9.62 -29.32 7.28
C SER A 331 9.72 -28.11 8.20
N ILE A 332 8.86 -27.15 7.95
CA ILE A 332 8.69 -25.95 8.76
C ILE A 332 7.21 -25.72 9.02
N THR A 333 6.88 -24.89 9.99
CA THR A 333 5.50 -24.49 10.21
C THR A 333 5.03 -23.61 9.05
N LEU A 334 3.74 -23.66 8.75
CA LEU A 334 3.13 -22.79 7.73
C LEU A 334 3.36 -21.30 8.06
N ARG A 335 3.39 -20.96 9.34
CA ARG A 335 3.75 -19.62 9.83
C ARG A 335 5.16 -19.22 9.41
N GLU A 336 6.13 -20.04 9.68
CA GLU A 336 7.54 -19.79 9.29
C GLU A 336 7.68 -19.72 7.76
N ALA A 337 6.95 -20.58 7.03
CA ALA A 337 6.95 -20.55 5.56
C ALA A 337 6.44 -19.21 5.02
N LEU A 338 5.35 -18.68 5.58
CA LEU A 338 4.81 -17.37 5.21
C LEU A 338 5.75 -16.22 5.62
N GLN A 339 6.41 -16.33 6.78
CA GLN A 339 7.39 -15.34 7.22
C GLN A 339 8.67 -15.36 6.35
N MET A 340 9.07 -16.52 5.83
CA MET A 340 10.20 -16.63 4.90
C MET A 340 9.90 -15.96 3.55
N GLU A 341 8.70 -16.12 3.01
CA GLU A 341 8.28 -15.47 1.76
C GLU A 341 8.43 -13.94 1.83
N ILE A 342 8.38 -13.37 3.04
CA ILE A 342 8.44 -11.91 3.28
C ILE A 342 9.88 -11.43 3.56
N GLY A 343 10.81 -12.35 3.75
CA GLY A 343 12.19 -12.00 4.11
C GLY A 343 12.42 -11.70 5.60
N ASN A 344 11.43 -11.92 6.47
CA ASN A 344 11.54 -11.77 7.93
C ASN A 344 11.93 -13.07 8.67
N GLY A 345 12.13 -14.17 7.95
CA GLY A 345 12.55 -15.44 8.54
C GLY A 345 14.00 -15.38 9.03
N LYS A 346 14.18 -15.22 10.35
CA LYS A 346 15.47 -15.00 11.02
C LYS A 346 16.53 -16.11 10.86
N LYS A 347 16.23 -17.26 10.26
CA LYS A 347 17.14 -18.41 10.24
C LYS A 347 17.66 -18.88 8.89
N VAL A 348 17.06 -18.51 7.77
CA VAL A 348 17.41 -19.13 6.48
C VAL A 348 17.70 -18.15 5.35
N SER A 349 17.11 -16.95 5.34
CA SER A 349 17.22 -16.05 4.19
C SER A 349 18.42 -15.10 4.19
N ALA A 350 18.91 -14.69 5.34
CA ALA A 350 20.00 -13.70 5.41
C ALA A 350 21.40 -14.32 5.19
N ASP A 351 21.59 -15.58 5.61
CA ASP A 351 22.92 -16.25 5.52
C ASP A 351 23.14 -17.05 4.25
N VAL A 352 22.11 -17.34 3.44
CA VAL A 352 22.19 -18.34 2.37
C VAL A 352 21.98 -17.74 0.98
N GLY A 353 21.38 -16.57 0.84
CA GLY A 353 21.02 -16.04 -0.49
C GLY A 353 20.09 -17.00 -1.28
N ALA A 354 19.26 -17.80 -0.57
CA ALA A 354 18.40 -18.78 -1.19
C ALA A 354 17.10 -18.12 -1.68
N LEU A 355 16.68 -18.46 -2.89
CA LEU A 355 15.38 -18.08 -3.42
C LEU A 355 14.31 -18.98 -2.80
N VAL A 356 13.31 -18.36 -2.14
CA VAL A 356 12.16 -19.08 -1.58
C VAL A 356 11.01 -19.06 -2.58
N THR A 357 10.51 -20.25 -2.97
CA THR A 357 9.38 -20.38 -3.90
C THR A 357 8.26 -21.21 -3.29
N ASN A 358 7.03 -20.88 -3.67
CA ASN A 358 5.85 -21.57 -3.19
C ASN A 358 5.57 -22.81 -4.06
N GLY A 359 5.50 -23.98 -3.44
CA GLY A 359 5.06 -25.21 -4.07
C GLY A 359 3.58 -25.18 -4.48
N ALA A 360 3.14 -26.18 -5.21
CA ALA A 360 1.84 -26.20 -5.88
C ALA A 360 0.64 -25.99 -4.91
N TRP A 361 0.66 -26.61 -3.73
CA TRP A 361 -0.41 -26.49 -2.74
C TRP A 361 -0.42 -25.10 -2.10
N LEU A 362 0.73 -24.58 -1.66
CA LEU A 362 0.85 -23.27 -1.00
C LEU A 362 0.46 -22.14 -1.96
N SER A 363 0.97 -22.18 -3.21
CA SER A 363 0.61 -21.22 -4.27
C SER A 363 -0.89 -21.21 -4.55
N LYS A 364 -1.54 -22.38 -4.63
CA LYS A 364 -2.98 -22.50 -4.85
C LYS A 364 -3.77 -21.95 -3.66
N MET A 365 -3.32 -22.25 -2.43
CA MET A 365 -3.94 -21.77 -1.21
C MET A 365 -3.90 -20.24 -1.16
N LEU A 366 -2.73 -19.63 -1.34
CA LEU A 366 -2.54 -18.17 -1.31
C LEU A 366 -3.34 -17.47 -2.43
N ARG A 367 -3.36 -18.03 -3.64
CA ARG A 367 -4.18 -17.52 -4.73
C ARG A 367 -5.67 -17.51 -4.40
N ASN A 368 -6.18 -18.58 -3.81
CA ASN A 368 -7.58 -18.66 -3.39
C ASN A 368 -7.92 -17.66 -2.28
N LEU A 369 -6.98 -17.43 -1.35
CA LEU A 369 -7.17 -16.43 -0.28
C LEU A 369 -7.20 -15.00 -0.84
N ARG A 370 -6.35 -14.69 -1.82
CA ARG A 370 -6.30 -13.37 -2.47
C ARG A 370 -7.49 -13.11 -3.41
N LYS A 371 -8.02 -14.15 -4.05
CA LYS A 371 -9.18 -14.07 -4.97
C LYS A 371 -10.28 -15.03 -4.54
N PRO A 372 -11.19 -14.63 -3.62
CA PRO A 372 -12.25 -15.48 -3.09
C PRO A 372 -13.21 -16.06 -4.15
N SER A 373 -13.38 -15.37 -5.28
CA SER A 373 -14.18 -15.85 -6.42
C SER A 373 -13.66 -17.15 -7.04
N GLY A 374 -12.38 -17.49 -6.84
CA GLY A 374 -11.78 -18.76 -7.25
C GLY A 374 -12.07 -19.92 -6.30
N ILE A 375 -12.64 -19.67 -5.14
CA ILE A 375 -12.98 -20.69 -4.16
C ILE A 375 -14.32 -21.35 -4.54
N ARG A 376 -14.40 -22.68 -4.46
CA ARG A 376 -15.67 -23.38 -4.69
C ARG A 376 -16.73 -22.83 -3.75
N SER A 377 -17.80 -22.27 -4.32
CA SER A 377 -18.88 -21.61 -3.58
C SER A 377 -19.48 -22.53 -2.49
N ALA A 378 -19.56 -21.99 -1.28
CA ALA A 378 -20.23 -22.68 -0.17
C ALA A 378 -21.76 -22.51 -0.31
N ALA A 379 -22.50 -23.60 -0.07
CA ALA A 379 -23.97 -23.53 -0.06
C ALA A 379 -24.43 -22.73 1.17
N VAL A 380 -25.31 -21.75 0.95
CA VAL A 380 -25.95 -21.00 2.03
C VAL A 380 -27.04 -21.88 2.68
N PRO A 381 -27.10 -21.97 4.01
CA PRO A 381 -28.14 -22.73 4.67
C PRO A 381 -29.55 -22.24 4.31
N LYS A 382 -30.50 -23.15 4.05
CA LYS A 382 -31.89 -22.79 3.71
C LYS A 382 -32.64 -22.07 4.84
N THR A 383 -32.10 -22.12 6.07
CA THR A 383 -32.63 -21.44 7.25
C THR A 383 -32.21 -19.95 7.33
N VAL A 384 -31.43 -19.49 6.38
CA VAL A 384 -31.09 -18.07 6.26
C VAL A 384 -32.17 -17.39 5.42
N HIS A 385 -32.87 -16.44 6.02
CA HIS A 385 -33.97 -15.70 5.38
C HIS A 385 -33.43 -14.45 4.66
N ALA A 386 -32.46 -14.64 3.74
CA ALA A 386 -31.90 -13.59 2.92
C ALA A 386 -31.30 -14.13 1.62
N THR A 387 -31.31 -13.32 0.58
CA THR A 387 -30.57 -13.58 -0.66
C THR A 387 -29.29 -12.78 -0.60
N LEU A 388 -28.15 -13.48 -0.58
CA LEU A 388 -26.82 -12.86 -0.59
C LEU A 388 -26.53 -12.29 -1.97
N ARG A 389 -26.00 -11.09 -2.03
CA ARG A 389 -25.39 -10.51 -3.23
C ARG A 389 -24.14 -11.32 -3.63
N PRO A 390 -23.71 -11.29 -4.91
CA PRO A 390 -22.55 -12.07 -5.37
C PRO A 390 -21.33 -11.90 -4.45
N TYR A 391 -20.91 -10.67 -4.19
CA TYR A 391 -19.77 -10.39 -3.32
C TYR A 391 -20.00 -10.86 -1.86
N GLN A 392 -21.21 -10.76 -1.32
CA GLN A 392 -21.53 -11.28 0.03
C GLN A 392 -21.40 -12.80 0.09
N LYS A 393 -21.79 -13.48 -1.00
CA LYS A 393 -21.60 -14.92 -1.14
C LYS A 393 -20.14 -15.31 -1.21
N ASP A 394 -19.33 -14.50 -1.88
CA ASP A 394 -17.87 -14.67 -1.90
C ASP A 394 -17.26 -14.50 -0.52
N GLY A 395 -17.66 -13.47 0.24
CA GLY A 395 -17.18 -13.26 1.60
C GLY A 395 -17.60 -14.38 2.56
N TYR A 396 -18.87 -14.83 2.48
CA TYR A 396 -19.34 -16.00 3.21
C TYR A 396 -18.52 -17.26 2.85
N THR A 397 -18.24 -17.47 1.56
CA THR A 397 -17.47 -18.61 1.07
C THR A 397 -16.04 -18.54 1.57
N TRP A 398 -15.43 -17.34 1.57
CA TRP A 398 -14.09 -17.08 2.08
C TRP A 398 -13.98 -17.33 3.59
N LEU A 399 -14.92 -16.87 4.42
CA LEU A 399 -14.94 -17.16 5.86
C LEU A 399 -14.96 -18.68 6.14
N ASN A 400 -15.77 -19.42 5.37
CA ASN A 400 -15.79 -20.89 5.48
C ASN A 400 -14.47 -21.53 5.03
N TYR A 401 -13.78 -20.93 4.09
CA TYR A 401 -12.48 -21.41 3.62
C TYR A 401 -11.40 -21.14 4.65
N MET A 402 -11.40 -19.95 5.29
CA MET A 402 -10.51 -19.60 6.40
C MET A 402 -10.64 -20.59 7.56
N GLN A 403 -11.88 -20.90 7.98
CA GLN A 403 -12.13 -21.90 9.02
C GLN A 403 -11.55 -23.28 8.65
N LYS A 404 -11.75 -23.73 7.40
CA LYS A 404 -11.20 -25.02 6.93
C LYS A 404 -9.67 -25.07 6.93
N LEU A 405 -9.02 -23.93 6.80
CA LEU A 405 -7.57 -23.80 6.85
C LEU A 405 -7.06 -23.59 8.28
N GLY A 406 -7.94 -23.37 9.26
CA GLY A 406 -7.59 -23.06 10.65
C GLY A 406 -6.97 -21.67 10.81
N PHE A 407 -7.38 -20.72 9.97
CA PHE A 407 -6.94 -19.33 10.02
C PHE A 407 -8.01 -18.43 10.59
N GLY A 408 -7.60 -17.36 11.26
CA GLY A 408 -8.47 -16.24 11.55
C GLY A 408 -8.75 -15.38 10.32
N ALA A 409 -9.69 -14.44 10.42
CA ALA A 409 -10.15 -13.64 9.28
C ALA A 409 -10.41 -12.18 9.67
N CYS A 410 -9.97 -11.25 8.82
CA CYS A 410 -10.34 -9.84 8.89
C CYS A 410 -11.34 -9.52 7.77
N LEU A 411 -12.61 -9.32 8.14
CA LEU A 411 -13.64 -8.85 7.20
C LEU A 411 -13.66 -7.32 7.23
N ALA A 412 -12.94 -6.73 6.29
CA ALA A 412 -12.66 -5.30 6.22
C ALA A 412 -13.47 -4.55 5.15
N ASP A 413 -14.59 -5.11 4.70
CA ASP A 413 -15.52 -4.48 3.77
C ASP A 413 -15.97 -3.11 4.29
N ASP A 414 -16.18 -2.15 3.39
CA ASP A 414 -16.74 -0.86 3.74
C ASP A 414 -18.04 -0.99 4.56
N MET A 415 -18.30 0.01 5.40
CA MET A 415 -19.53 0.04 6.18
C MET A 415 -20.76 0.01 5.28
N GLY A 416 -21.77 -0.78 5.64
CA GLY A 416 -23.01 -0.91 4.88
C GLY A 416 -22.97 -1.94 3.74
N LEU A 417 -21.86 -2.65 3.48
CA LEU A 417 -21.79 -3.77 2.54
C LEU A 417 -22.34 -5.09 3.11
N GLY A 418 -22.89 -5.08 4.34
CA GLY A 418 -23.57 -6.24 4.93
C GLY A 418 -22.63 -7.27 5.54
N LYS A 419 -21.57 -6.82 6.24
CA LYS A 419 -20.68 -7.69 7.03
C LYS A 419 -21.46 -8.57 8.00
N THR A 420 -22.41 -7.98 8.74
CA THR A 420 -23.25 -8.70 9.71
C THR A 420 -23.97 -9.88 9.06
N LEU A 421 -24.59 -9.68 7.89
CA LEU A 421 -25.29 -10.76 7.18
C LEU A 421 -24.33 -11.89 6.75
N GLN A 422 -23.15 -11.56 6.25
CA GLN A 422 -22.14 -12.54 5.86
C GLN A 422 -21.72 -13.41 7.05
N VAL A 423 -21.48 -12.76 8.20
CA VAL A 423 -21.11 -13.45 9.45
C VAL A 423 -22.26 -14.26 10.01
N LEU A 424 -23.51 -13.76 10.00
CA LEU A 424 -24.68 -14.53 10.43
C LEU A 424 -24.91 -15.78 9.58
N CYS A 425 -24.71 -15.69 8.26
CA CYS A 425 -24.76 -16.85 7.37
C CYS A 425 -23.68 -17.88 7.70
N TYR A 426 -22.46 -17.39 8.01
CA TYR A 426 -21.36 -18.25 8.42
C TYR A 426 -21.65 -18.96 9.76
N LEU A 427 -22.14 -18.22 10.76
CA LEU A 427 -22.53 -18.76 12.05
C LEU A 427 -23.68 -19.78 11.94
N GLU A 428 -24.68 -19.50 11.10
CA GLU A 428 -25.80 -20.44 10.88
C GLU A 428 -25.32 -21.75 10.24
N LYS A 429 -24.34 -21.69 9.35
CA LYS A 429 -23.73 -22.90 8.80
C LYS A 429 -22.95 -23.68 9.87
N MET A 430 -22.20 -22.99 10.73
CA MET A 430 -21.50 -23.59 11.85
C MET A 430 -22.50 -24.31 12.79
N ARG A 431 -23.58 -23.63 13.17
CA ARG A 431 -24.66 -24.17 14.03
C ARG A 431 -25.32 -25.45 13.42
N LYS A 432 -25.50 -25.47 12.10
CA LYS A 432 -26.02 -26.67 11.43
C LYS A 432 -25.04 -27.83 11.38
N SER A 433 -23.76 -27.53 11.33
CA SER A 433 -22.69 -28.54 11.33
C SER A 433 -22.40 -29.08 12.72
N ASP A 434 -22.44 -28.21 13.75
CA ASP A 434 -22.24 -28.55 15.15
C ASP A 434 -23.21 -27.75 16.04
N LYS A 435 -24.19 -28.44 16.61
CA LYS A 435 -25.17 -27.84 17.51
C LYS A 435 -24.62 -27.49 18.89
N GLY A 436 -23.49 -28.07 19.27
CA GLY A 436 -22.80 -27.80 20.54
C GLY A 436 -21.77 -26.65 20.46
N ALA A 437 -21.55 -26.11 19.28
CA ALA A 437 -20.58 -25.04 19.08
C ALA A 437 -20.92 -23.78 19.89
N LYS A 438 -19.89 -23.19 20.49
CA LYS A 438 -19.98 -22.00 21.35
C LYS A 438 -19.36 -20.81 20.63
N THR A 439 -20.14 -19.77 20.39
CA THR A 439 -19.67 -18.59 19.68
C THR A 439 -19.81 -17.33 20.51
N LEU A 440 -18.78 -16.47 20.48
CA LEU A 440 -18.73 -15.21 21.21
C LEU A 440 -18.63 -14.04 20.23
N LEU A 441 -19.56 -13.10 20.37
CA LEU A 441 -19.56 -11.84 19.64
C LEU A 441 -19.33 -10.69 20.60
N VAL A 442 -18.25 -9.94 20.39
CA VAL A 442 -17.89 -8.77 21.19
C VAL A 442 -18.15 -7.52 20.36
N VAL A 443 -19.02 -6.65 20.84
CA VAL A 443 -19.49 -5.46 20.13
C VAL A 443 -19.45 -4.21 21.01
N PRO A 444 -19.41 -3.00 20.46
CA PRO A 444 -19.81 -1.79 21.20
C PRO A 444 -21.25 -1.93 21.72
N ALA A 445 -21.53 -1.41 22.93
CA ALA A 445 -22.85 -1.53 23.56
C ALA A 445 -24.02 -1.08 22.68
N SER A 446 -23.79 -0.06 21.87
CA SER A 446 -24.76 0.49 20.91
C SER A 446 -25.15 -0.45 19.77
N LEU A 447 -24.33 -1.47 19.47
CA LEU A 447 -24.60 -2.41 18.36
C LEU A 447 -25.34 -3.68 18.82
N ILE A 448 -25.48 -3.92 20.13
CA ILE A 448 -26.17 -5.11 20.65
C ILE A 448 -27.56 -5.25 20.03
N GLY A 449 -28.39 -4.19 20.11
CA GLY A 449 -29.76 -4.20 19.58
C GLY A 449 -29.82 -4.38 18.06
N ASN A 450 -28.84 -3.84 17.32
CA ASN A 450 -28.77 -4.07 15.88
C ASN A 450 -28.51 -5.55 15.53
N TRP A 451 -27.52 -6.16 16.21
CA TRP A 451 -27.24 -7.59 16.03
C TRP A 451 -28.41 -8.49 16.39
N GLN A 452 -29.13 -8.17 17.47
CA GLN A 452 -30.34 -8.90 17.84
C GLN A 452 -31.43 -8.77 16.76
N LYS A 453 -31.70 -7.57 16.26
CA LYS A 453 -32.68 -7.32 15.20
C LYS A 453 -32.30 -8.04 13.90
N GLU A 454 -31.02 -7.97 13.47
CA GLU A 454 -30.56 -8.64 12.25
C GLU A 454 -30.57 -10.17 12.39
N ALA A 455 -30.19 -10.70 13.54
CA ALA A 455 -30.24 -12.14 13.79
C ALA A 455 -31.69 -12.65 13.77
N ALA A 456 -32.61 -11.97 14.44
CA ALA A 456 -34.05 -12.33 14.42
C ALA A 456 -34.66 -12.26 13.02
N LYS A 457 -34.15 -11.33 12.17
CA LYS A 457 -34.63 -11.18 10.79
C LYS A 457 -34.09 -12.25 9.86
N PHE A 458 -32.79 -12.55 9.93
CA PHE A 458 -32.10 -13.37 8.94
C PHE A 458 -31.90 -14.83 9.36
N VAL A 459 -31.80 -15.08 10.66
CA VAL A 459 -31.55 -16.42 11.25
C VAL A 459 -32.38 -16.63 12.52
N PRO A 460 -33.73 -16.59 12.41
CA PRO A 460 -34.60 -16.56 13.58
C PRO A 460 -34.46 -17.76 14.52
N ASP A 461 -34.02 -18.92 14.02
CA ASP A 461 -33.79 -20.12 14.81
C ASP A 461 -32.51 -20.11 15.66
N MET A 462 -31.66 -19.06 15.51
CA MET A 462 -30.41 -18.96 16.24
C MET A 462 -30.67 -18.50 17.68
N THR A 463 -30.27 -19.31 18.66
CA THR A 463 -30.38 -18.94 20.08
C THR A 463 -29.32 -17.92 20.48
N LEU A 464 -29.75 -16.82 21.09
CA LEU A 464 -28.91 -15.69 21.50
C LEU A 464 -28.93 -15.51 23.03
N GLN A 465 -27.76 -15.25 23.61
CA GLN A 465 -27.61 -14.78 25.00
C GLN A 465 -26.90 -13.43 24.99
N VAL A 466 -27.43 -12.44 25.69
CA VAL A 466 -26.81 -11.11 25.81
C VAL A 466 -26.29 -10.91 27.24
N ILE A 467 -25.00 -10.70 27.37
CA ILE A 467 -24.33 -10.46 28.66
C ILE A 467 -23.93 -8.99 28.75
N HIS A 468 -24.90 -8.14 29.13
CA HIS A 468 -24.72 -6.70 29.26
C HIS A 468 -25.83 -6.07 30.14
N GLY A 469 -25.58 -4.89 30.73
CA GLY A 469 -26.61 -4.06 31.37
C GLY A 469 -26.91 -4.35 32.86
N LYS A 470 -26.28 -5.38 33.47
CA LYS A 470 -26.39 -5.71 34.88
C LYS A 470 -25.03 -5.57 35.58
N THR A 471 -24.99 -5.78 36.88
CA THR A 471 -23.71 -5.82 37.62
C THR A 471 -22.88 -7.02 37.21
N SER A 472 -21.54 -6.89 37.27
CA SER A 472 -20.63 -7.95 36.82
C SER A 472 -20.85 -9.26 37.63
N ALA A 473 -21.22 -9.16 38.90
CA ALA A 473 -21.51 -10.33 39.74
C ALA A 473 -22.76 -11.07 39.28
N GLN A 474 -23.84 -10.35 38.98
CA GLN A 474 -25.10 -10.95 38.48
C GLN A 474 -24.88 -11.59 37.09
N LEU A 475 -24.15 -10.91 36.19
CA LEU A 475 -23.86 -11.43 34.87
C LEU A 475 -22.92 -12.65 34.89
N ALA A 476 -21.98 -12.71 35.88
CA ALA A 476 -21.12 -13.88 36.05
C ALA A 476 -21.89 -15.10 36.53
N GLN A 477 -22.96 -14.91 37.30
CA GLN A 477 -23.87 -16.00 37.72
C GLN A 477 -24.83 -16.44 36.60
N GLU A 478 -25.26 -15.50 35.76
CA GLU A 478 -26.18 -15.80 34.66
C GLU A 478 -25.46 -16.36 33.41
N PHE A 479 -24.13 -16.17 33.32
CA PHE A 479 -23.38 -16.63 32.16
C PHE A 479 -23.24 -18.15 32.15
N ASP A 480 -23.82 -18.77 31.15
CA ASP A 480 -23.60 -20.17 30.80
C ASP A 480 -23.24 -20.26 29.34
N ALA A 481 -22.00 -20.65 29.02
CA ALA A 481 -21.50 -20.78 27.67
C ALA A 481 -22.25 -21.83 26.82
N GLY A 482 -23.03 -22.71 27.45
CA GLY A 482 -23.85 -23.74 26.78
C GLY A 482 -25.32 -23.34 26.57
N SER A 483 -25.79 -22.24 27.17
CA SER A 483 -27.20 -21.85 27.13
C SER A 483 -27.68 -21.32 25.77
N ALA A 484 -26.77 -20.79 24.96
CA ALA A 484 -27.09 -20.28 23.62
C ALA A 484 -25.93 -20.52 22.66
N PHE A 485 -26.25 -20.60 21.37
CA PHE A 485 -25.25 -20.74 20.32
C PHE A 485 -24.38 -19.50 20.17
N LEU A 486 -24.98 -18.31 20.24
CA LEU A 486 -24.27 -17.03 20.12
C LEU A 486 -24.39 -16.20 21.40
N THR A 487 -23.29 -15.99 22.07
CA THR A 487 -23.21 -15.08 23.21
C THR A 487 -22.76 -13.70 22.73
N ILE A 488 -23.54 -12.66 22.98
CA ILE A 488 -23.23 -11.26 22.62
C ILE A 488 -22.84 -10.52 23.90
N THR A 489 -21.68 -9.85 23.86
CA THR A 489 -21.19 -9.05 24.98
C THR A 489 -20.48 -7.81 24.48
N THR A 490 -20.00 -6.96 25.41
CA THR A 490 -19.25 -5.75 25.07
C THR A 490 -17.77 -5.87 25.42
N TYR A 491 -16.95 -5.06 24.78
CA TYR A 491 -15.52 -4.97 25.03
C TYR A 491 -15.16 -4.79 26.50
N GLY A 492 -15.92 -3.94 27.22
CA GLY A 492 -15.71 -3.69 28.65
C GLY A 492 -16.07 -4.85 29.56
N MET A 493 -16.96 -5.75 29.14
CA MET A 493 -17.39 -6.91 29.93
C MET A 493 -16.36 -8.04 29.93
N ILE A 494 -15.57 -8.19 28.83
CA ILE A 494 -14.54 -9.22 28.74
C ILE A 494 -13.53 -9.15 29.91
N SER A 495 -13.16 -7.94 30.34
CA SER A 495 -12.23 -7.75 31.44
C SER A 495 -12.86 -7.94 32.83
N ARG A 496 -14.19 -8.04 32.93
CA ARG A 496 -14.94 -8.10 34.17
C ARG A 496 -15.42 -9.49 34.52
N ILE A 497 -15.62 -10.38 33.56
CA ILE A 497 -16.12 -11.73 33.70
C ILE A 497 -15.05 -12.71 33.22
N LYS A 498 -14.36 -13.37 34.18
CA LYS A 498 -13.26 -14.30 33.88
C LYS A 498 -13.70 -15.54 33.11
N ALA A 499 -14.93 -15.97 33.28
CA ALA A 499 -15.47 -17.14 32.61
C ALA A 499 -15.39 -17.07 31.07
N PHE A 500 -15.38 -15.88 30.48
CA PHE A 500 -15.15 -15.72 29.03
C PHE A 500 -13.77 -16.23 28.59
N GLN A 501 -12.75 -16.04 29.41
CA GLN A 501 -11.37 -16.47 29.14
C GLN A 501 -11.14 -17.95 29.42
N GLU A 502 -11.92 -18.51 30.34
CA GLU A 502 -11.86 -19.92 30.78
C GLU A 502 -12.64 -20.82 29.79
N THR A 503 -13.52 -20.23 28.97
CA THR A 503 -14.29 -20.95 27.97
C THR A 503 -13.49 -21.12 26.70
N MET A 504 -13.43 -22.35 26.15
CA MET A 504 -12.94 -22.59 24.80
C MET A 504 -14.07 -22.28 23.80
N TRP A 505 -13.88 -21.31 22.96
CA TRP A 505 -14.82 -20.88 21.94
C TRP A 505 -14.52 -21.52 20.60
N ASP A 506 -15.53 -21.93 19.86
CA ASP A 506 -15.35 -22.37 18.48
C ASP A 506 -15.11 -21.17 17.56
N CYS A 507 -15.75 -20.03 17.86
CA CYS A 507 -15.50 -18.78 17.13
C CYS A 507 -15.64 -17.56 18.06
N VAL A 508 -14.66 -16.66 18.00
CA VAL A 508 -14.73 -15.33 18.62
C VAL A 508 -14.76 -14.27 17.52
N ILE A 509 -15.74 -13.39 17.58
CA ILE A 509 -15.97 -12.33 16.58
C ILE A 509 -15.89 -10.98 17.30
N LEU A 510 -15.10 -10.07 16.74
CA LEU A 510 -15.05 -8.68 17.17
C LEU A 510 -15.72 -7.81 16.10
N ASP A 511 -16.74 -7.06 16.45
CA ASP A 511 -17.30 -6.03 15.59
C ASP A 511 -16.73 -4.67 16.01
N GLU A 512 -16.47 -3.79 15.01
CA GLU A 512 -15.72 -2.55 15.18
C GLU A 512 -14.36 -2.83 15.88
N ALA A 513 -13.59 -3.74 15.27
CA ALA A 513 -12.36 -4.27 15.83
C ALA A 513 -11.26 -3.22 16.07
N GLN A 514 -11.42 -1.98 15.54
CA GLN A 514 -10.56 -0.85 15.91
C GLN A 514 -10.56 -0.57 17.42
N ALA A 515 -11.50 -1.12 18.19
CA ALA A 515 -11.52 -1.04 19.65
C ALA A 515 -10.29 -1.70 20.31
N ILE A 516 -9.58 -2.61 19.61
CA ILE A 516 -8.36 -3.28 20.08
C ILE A 516 -7.08 -2.77 19.41
N LYS A 517 -7.12 -1.64 18.74
CA LYS A 517 -5.98 -1.07 18.01
C LYS A 517 -4.76 -0.78 18.88
N ASN A 518 -4.95 -0.40 20.13
CA ASN A 518 -3.85 -0.12 21.05
C ASN A 518 -3.51 -1.36 21.88
N PRO A 519 -2.34 -2.01 21.64
CA PRO A 519 -1.94 -3.23 22.36
C PRO A 519 -1.67 -3.00 23.84
N GLY A 520 -1.37 -1.76 24.26
CA GLY A 520 -1.05 -1.40 25.63
C GLY A 520 -2.27 -1.34 26.57
N THR A 521 -3.50 -1.29 26.05
CA THR A 521 -4.69 -1.18 26.90
C THR A 521 -5.03 -2.49 27.61
N LYS A 522 -5.61 -2.37 28.81
CA LYS A 522 -6.11 -3.54 29.55
C LYS A 522 -7.14 -4.31 28.74
N GLN A 523 -8.06 -3.59 28.10
CA GLN A 523 -9.11 -4.16 27.25
C GLN A 523 -8.54 -5.05 26.14
N THR A 524 -7.57 -4.55 25.36
CA THR A 524 -6.94 -5.31 24.28
C THR A 524 -6.26 -6.57 24.81
N ARG A 525 -5.51 -6.45 25.90
CA ARG A 525 -4.82 -7.60 26.51
C ARG A 525 -5.79 -8.69 26.97
N GLU A 526 -6.92 -8.32 27.56
CA GLU A 526 -7.92 -9.30 28.04
C GLU A 526 -8.64 -9.97 26.86
N ILE A 527 -8.92 -9.26 25.78
CA ILE A 527 -9.51 -9.83 24.57
C ILE A 527 -8.56 -10.82 23.88
N LYS A 528 -7.27 -10.52 23.82
CA LYS A 528 -6.27 -11.44 23.24
C LYS A 528 -6.09 -12.73 24.04
N LYS A 529 -6.49 -12.77 25.32
CA LYS A 529 -6.47 -13.99 26.15
C LYS A 529 -7.63 -14.96 25.87
N LEU A 530 -8.66 -14.52 25.14
CA LEU A 530 -9.77 -15.40 24.78
C LEU A 530 -9.26 -16.61 24.00
N GLN A 531 -9.70 -17.80 24.39
CA GLN A 531 -9.34 -19.04 23.73
C GLN A 531 -10.37 -19.35 22.64
N ALA A 532 -9.93 -19.47 21.38
CA ALA A 532 -10.82 -19.69 20.25
C ALA A 532 -10.14 -20.52 19.15
N GLN A 533 -10.95 -21.40 18.49
CA GLN A 533 -10.48 -22.12 17.31
C GLN A 533 -10.41 -21.23 16.08
N MET A 534 -11.37 -20.31 15.94
CA MET A 534 -11.38 -19.29 14.89
C MET A 534 -11.62 -17.91 15.47
N ARG A 535 -10.96 -16.91 14.90
CA ARG A 535 -11.13 -15.50 15.27
C ARG A 535 -11.47 -14.67 14.06
N ILE A 536 -12.51 -13.86 14.19
CA ILE A 536 -12.96 -12.96 13.11
C ILE A 536 -12.93 -11.53 13.64
N ALA A 537 -12.24 -10.65 12.93
CA ALA A 537 -12.31 -9.22 13.17
C ALA A 537 -13.11 -8.55 12.07
N MET A 538 -14.11 -7.78 12.42
CA MET A 538 -14.90 -6.97 11.51
C MET A 538 -14.56 -5.50 11.74
N THR A 539 -14.24 -4.79 10.66
CA THR A 539 -13.95 -3.36 10.71
C THR A 539 -14.26 -2.73 9.34
N GLY A 540 -14.60 -1.44 9.30
CA GLY A 540 -14.67 -0.69 8.04
C GLY A 540 -13.36 0.03 7.73
N THR A 541 -12.47 0.13 8.72
CA THR A 541 -11.20 0.86 8.65
C THR A 541 -10.11 -0.01 9.27
N PRO A 542 -9.55 -0.99 8.53
CA PRO A 542 -8.56 -1.93 9.08
C PRO A 542 -7.25 -1.23 9.49
N ILE A 543 -6.95 -0.11 8.85
CA ILE A 543 -5.74 0.69 9.06
C ILE A 543 -6.19 2.15 9.15
N GLU A 544 -6.09 2.76 10.34
CA GLU A 544 -6.51 4.15 10.52
C GLU A 544 -5.32 5.13 10.55
N ASN A 545 -4.30 4.89 11.35
CA ASN A 545 -3.29 5.91 11.61
C ASN A 545 -1.89 5.38 11.93
N ASP A 546 -1.69 4.07 12.12
CA ASP A 546 -0.41 3.52 12.59
C ASP A 546 -0.34 2.02 12.28
N LEU A 547 0.80 1.56 11.82
CA LEU A 547 1.11 0.15 11.60
C LEU A 547 1.01 -0.68 12.89
N THR A 548 1.22 -0.07 14.05
CA THR A 548 1.03 -0.74 15.36
C THR A 548 -0.43 -1.19 15.57
N ASN A 549 -1.39 -0.43 15.00
CA ASN A 549 -2.81 -0.78 15.03
C ASN A 549 -3.06 -2.06 14.20
N LEU A 550 -2.43 -2.13 13.02
CA LEU A 550 -2.47 -3.30 12.15
C LEU A 550 -1.88 -4.54 12.86
N TRP A 551 -0.69 -4.38 13.49
CA TRP A 551 -0.09 -5.46 14.26
C TRP A 551 -1.03 -5.96 15.36
N SER A 552 -1.66 -5.07 16.12
CA SER A 552 -2.56 -5.46 17.21
C SER A 552 -3.77 -6.25 16.72
N LEU A 553 -4.31 -5.88 15.56
CA LEU A 553 -5.43 -6.58 14.92
C LEU A 553 -5.03 -7.98 14.46
N PHE A 554 -3.89 -8.08 13.77
CA PHE A 554 -3.40 -9.37 13.27
C PHE A 554 -2.92 -10.29 14.39
N ASP A 555 -2.34 -9.75 15.45
CA ASP A 555 -1.98 -10.53 16.64
C ASP A 555 -3.22 -11.10 17.38
N PHE A 556 -4.40 -10.48 17.24
CA PHE A 556 -5.67 -11.08 17.67
C PHE A 556 -6.14 -12.16 16.69
N ILE A 557 -6.15 -11.89 15.38
CA ILE A 557 -6.70 -12.81 14.38
C ILE A 557 -5.83 -14.07 14.30
N ASP A 558 -4.53 -13.87 14.10
CA ASP A 558 -3.55 -14.93 13.87
C ASP A 558 -2.26 -14.60 14.63
N HIS A 559 -2.21 -15.02 15.89
CA HIS A 559 -1.11 -14.72 16.79
C HIS A 559 0.25 -15.12 16.21
N GLY A 560 1.18 -14.18 16.20
CA GLY A 560 2.56 -14.39 15.74
C GLY A 560 2.76 -14.33 14.22
N LEU A 561 1.72 -14.11 13.41
CA LEU A 561 1.87 -13.95 11.94
C LEU A 561 2.82 -12.79 11.60
N LEU A 562 2.66 -11.64 12.28
CA LEU A 562 3.50 -10.46 12.10
C LEU A 562 4.71 -10.40 13.07
N GLY A 563 5.02 -11.52 13.74
CA GLY A 563 6.05 -11.57 14.77
C GLY A 563 5.65 -10.88 16.07
N THR A 564 6.63 -10.66 16.95
CA THR A 564 6.41 -9.93 18.21
C THR A 564 6.25 -8.42 17.97
N SER A 565 5.63 -7.71 18.91
CA SER A 565 5.48 -6.24 18.81
C SER A 565 6.82 -5.52 18.61
N LYS A 566 7.89 -6.01 19.24
CA LYS A 566 9.24 -5.45 19.10
C LYS A 566 9.80 -5.68 17.69
N GLU A 567 9.71 -6.90 17.18
CA GLU A 567 10.16 -7.27 15.84
C GLU A 567 9.41 -6.50 14.76
N PHE A 568 8.09 -6.35 14.92
CA PHE A 568 7.29 -5.58 13.99
C PHE A 568 7.64 -4.09 14.02
N HIS A 569 7.91 -3.53 15.21
CA HIS A 569 8.34 -2.14 15.32
C HIS A 569 9.72 -1.90 14.70
N GLU A 570 10.66 -2.84 14.87
CA GLU A 570 11.97 -2.79 14.20
C GLU A 570 11.83 -2.89 12.68
N PHE A 571 10.95 -3.77 12.21
CA PHE A 571 10.63 -3.88 10.79
C PHE A 571 10.02 -2.58 10.23
N THR A 572 9.07 -1.97 10.93
CA THR A 572 8.40 -0.75 10.46
C THR A 572 9.32 0.48 10.42
N LYS A 573 10.31 0.56 11.31
CA LYS A 573 11.34 1.61 11.22
C LYS A 573 12.17 1.53 9.94
N GLY A 574 12.46 0.34 9.46
CA GLY A 574 13.17 0.12 8.21
C GLY A 574 12.32 0.38 6.95
N LEU A 575 10.98 0.50 7.09
CA LEU A 575 10.11 0.74 5.95
C LEU A 575 10.20 2.17 5.40
N GLU A 576 10.51 3.15 6.24
CA GLU A 576 10.73 4.54 5.82
C GLU A 576 11.94 4.66 4.89
N GLU A 577 12.91 3.76 5.03
CA GLU A 577 14.13 3.68 4.22
C GLU A 577 14.02 2.70 3.05
N ASN A 578 13.03 1.79 3.07
CA ASN A 578 12.86 0.74 2.05
C ASN A 578 11.39 0.51 1.66
N PRO A 579 10.92 1.20 0.62
CA PRO A 579 9.53 1.09 0.13
C PRO A 579 9.07 -0.33 -0.26
N GLN A 580 9.98 -1.18 -0.74
CA GLN A 580 9.67 -2.59 -1.05
C GLN A 580 9.16 -3.36 0.17
N GLY A 581 9.48 -2.93 1.38
CA GLY A 581 8.98 -3.52 2.61
C GLY A 581 7.46 -3.38 2.79
N TYR A 582 6.85 -2.28 2.30
CA TYR A 582 5.40 -2.10 2.35
C TYR A 582 4.66 -3.07 1.43
N ALA A 583 5.16 -3.27 0.21
CA ALA A 583 4.59 -4.25 -0.72
C ALA A 583 4.64 -5.67 -0.13
N LYS A 584 5.73 -6.02 0.53
CA LYS A 584 5.88 -7.28 1.26
C LYS A 584 4.87 -7.41 2.40
N LEU A 585 4.72 -6.37 3.24
CA LEU A 585 3.72 -6.37 4.32
C LEU A 585 2.30 -6.53 3.76
N LYS A 586 1.96 -5.78 2.70
CA LYS A 586 0.67 -5.86 2.02
C LYS A 586 0.40 -7.28 1.48
N SER A 587 1.39 -7.89 0.84
CA SER A 587 1.27 -9.26 0.31
C SER A 587 1.01 -10.30 1.41
N MET A 588 1.54 -10.09 2.61
CA MET A 588 1.36 -10.96 3.78
C MET A 588 -0.04 -10.86 4.38
N ILE A 589 -0.55 -9.64 4.56
CA ILE A 589 -1.82 -9.44 5.24
C ILE A 589 -3.02 -9.67 4.32
N THR A 590 -2.87 -9.39 3.02
CA THR A 590 -3.95 -9.52 2.02
C THR A 590 -4.63 -10.89 2.02
N PRO A 591 -3.94 -12.03 2.18
CA PRO A 591 -4.60 -13.33 2.23
C PRO A 591 -5.60 -13.49 3.39
N PHE A 592 -5.40 -12.77 4.49
CA PHE A 592 -6.18 -12.86 5.74
C PHE A 592 -7.15 -11.69 5.92
N MET A 593 -7.18 -10.77 4.95
CA MET A 593 -8.04 -9.59 4.96
C MET A 593 -8.87 -9.51 3.69
N LEU A 594 -10.19 -9.50 3.82
CA LEU A 594 -11.10 -9.29 2.70
C LEU A 594 -11.64 -7.85 2.79
N ARG A 595 -11.23 -7.00 1.84
CA ARG A 595 -11.65 -5.60 1.76
C ARG A 595 -12.27 -5.31 0.40
N ARG A 596 -13.48 -4.76 0.42
CA ARG A 596 -14.19 -4.29 -0.77
C ARG A 596 -14.73 -2.90 -0.47
N VAL A 597 -14.64 -2.03 -1.47
CA VAL A 597 -15.05 -0.63 -1.36
C VAL A 597 -16.36 -0.39 -2.10
N LYS A 598 -17.19 0.51 -1.61
CA LYS A 598 -18.49 0.85 -2.21
C LYS A 598 -18.37 1.57 -3.54
N THR A 599 -17.25 2.24 -3.78
CA THR A 599 -16.97 2.98 -5.00
C THR A 599 -16.66 2.05 -6.18
N ASP A 600 -16.34 0.80 -5.91
CA ASP A 600 -16.10 -0.20 -6.96
C ASP A 600 -17.44 -0.69 -7.55
N LYS A 601 -17.77 -0.21 -8.74
CA LYS A 601 -18.98 -0.61 -9.48
C LYS A 601 -19.03 -2.11 -9.83
N THR A 602 -17.87 -2.80 -9.82
CA THR A 602 -17.82 -4.27 -10.04
C THR A 602 -18.29 -5.03 -8.80
N VAL A 603 -18.18 -4.45 -7.62
CA VAL A 603 -18.66 -5.01 -6.36
C VAL A 603 -20.14 -4.74 -6.16
N ILE A 604 -20.57 -3.47 -6.36
CA ILE A 604 -21.95 -3.05 -6.16
C ILE A 604 -22.39 -2.02 -7.22
N ALA A 605 -23.17 -2.48 -8.17
CA ALA A 605 -23.59 -1.64 -9.30
C ALA A 605 -24.81 -0.75 -8.97
N ASP A 606 -25.64 -1.13 -7.98
CA ASP A 606 -26.93 -0.53 -7.68
C ASP A 606 -26.92 0.47 -6.52
N LEU A 607 -25.74 0.88 -6.04
CA LEU A 607 -25.64 1.98 -5.10
C LEU A 607 -25.67 3.31 -5.87
N PRO A 608 -26.49 4.28 -5.45
CA PRO A 608 -26.51 5.62 -6.03
C PRO A 608 -25.14 6.31 -5.91
N GLU A 609 -24.98 7.45 -6.53
CA GLU A 609 -23.74 8.22 -6.43
C GLU A 609 -23.64 8.94 -5.07
N LYS A 610 -22.38 9.16 -4.65
CA LYS A 610 -22.04 9.99 -3.52
C LYS A 610 -21.31 11.22 -4.04
N VAL A 611 -21.89 12.39 -3.88
CA VAL A 611 -21.30 13.67 -4.27
C VAL A 611 -20.85 14.40 -3.01
N GLU A 612 -19.57 14.64 -2.87
CA GLU A 612 -19.01 15.41 -1.75
C GLU A 612 -18.61 16.81 -2.23
N MET A 613 -18.95 17.82 -1.45
CA MET A 613 -18.59 19.22 -1.71
C MET A 613 -18.17 19.92 -0.42
N THR A 614 -17.19 20.79 -0.53
CA THR A 614 -16.81 21.69 0.56
C THR A 614 -17.51 23.03 0.36
N ASP A 615 -18.30 23.42 1.34
CA ASP A 615 -19.06 24.68 1.35
C ASP A 615 -18.41 25.68 2.30
N PHE A 616 -18.00 26.82 1.78
CA PHE A 616 -17.25 27.81 2.52
C PHE A 616 -18.17 28.85 3.18
N ALA A 617 -18.05 28.98 4.50
CA ALA A 617 -18.77 29.99 5.29
C ALA A 617 -17.85 31.17 5.62
N GLN A 618 -18.36 32.40 5.43
CA GLN A 618 -17.66 33.64 5.83
C GLN A 618 -17.80 33.86 7.33
N LEU A 619 -16.74 34.25 8.03
CA LEU A 619 -16.85 34.68 9.42
C LEU A 619 -17.57 36.03 9.53
N THR A 620 -18.50 36.12 10.46
CA THR A 620 -19.09 37.41 10.83
C THR A 620 -18.08 38.32 11.56
N ARG A 621 -18.35 39.59 11.63
CA ARG A 621 -17.49 40.55 12.35
C ARG A 621 -17.25 40.15 13.81
N LYS A 622 -18.28 39.65 14.49
CA LYS A 622 -18.18 39.15 15.89
C LYS A 622 -17.29 37.96 15.99
N GLN A 623 -17.43 36.97 15.08
CA GLN A 623 -16.57 35.79 15.01
C GLN A 623 -15.12 36.18 14.76
N THR A 624 -14.85 37.08 13.81
CA THR A 624 -13.50 37.54 13.48
C THR A 624 -12.78 38.18 14.68
N ILE A 625 -13.49 39.03 15.44
CA ILE A 625 -12.92 39.68 16.63
C ILE A 625 -12.57 38.64 17.70
N LEU A 626 -13.49 37.74 18.00
CA LEU A 626 -13.28 36.70 19.01
C LEU A 626 -12.15 35.73 18.58
N TYR A 627 -12.11 35.38 17.32
CA TYR A 627 -11.09 34.49 16.76
C TYR A 627 -9.68 35.08 16.94
N ARG A 628 -9.49 36.33 16.49
CA ARG A 628 -8.22 37.07 16.65
C ARG A 628 -7.80 37.19 18.11
N LYS A 629 -8.75 37.43 19.01
CA LYS A 629 -8.49 37.52 20.46
C LYS A 629 -7.94 36.17 20.99
N VAL A 630 -8.58 35.07 20.67
CA VAL A 630 -8.14 33.75 21.14
C VAL A 630 -6.75 33.40 20.61
N VAL A 631 -6.44 33.74 19.34
CA VAL A 631 -5.12 33.55 18.76
C VAL A 631 -4.07 34.40 19.49
N SER A 632 -4.34 35.69 19.70
CA SER A 632 -3.44 36.58 20.40
C SER A 632 -3.18 36.15 21.85
N ASP A 633 -4.22 35.76 22.58
CA ASP A 633 -4.12 35.28 23.96
C ASP A 633 -3.27 33.98 24.02
N MET A 634 -3.41 33.13 23.04
CA MET A 634 -2.61 31.88 22.95
C MET A 634 -1.13 32.16 22.64
N GLU A 635 -0.87 33.04 21.64
CA GLU A 635 0.49 33.45 21.29
C GLU A 635 1.21 34.09 22.50
N GLN A 636 0.54 34.95 23.20
CA GLN A 636 1.06 35.60 24.41
C GLN A 636 1.41 34.57 25.51
N LYS A 637 0.51 33.61 25.77
CA LYS A 637 0.73 32.56 26.76
C LYS A 637 1.92 31.67 26.40
N VAL A 638 2.02 31.25 25.13
CA VAL A 638 3.13 30.42 24.68
C VAL A 638 4.45 31.15 24.83
N ARG A 639 4.54 32.41 24.37
CA ARG A 639 5.77 33.25 24.50
C ARG A 639 6.15 33.53 25.95
N GLN A 640 5.19 33.80 26.83
CA GLN A 640 5.45 34.02 28.24
C GLN A 640 6.04 32.80 28.93
N MET A 641 5.47 31.64 28.68
CA MET A 641 5.94 30.38 29.26
C MET A 641 7.32 29.96 28.71
N GLU A 642 7.64 30.30 27.48
CA GLU A 642 8.99 30.11 26.90
C GLU A 642 10.03 31.01 27.59
N ALA A 643 9.68 32.26 27.84
CA ALA A 643 10.56 33.19 28.54
C ALA A 643 10.88 32.73 29.98
N GLU A 644 9.93 32.09 30.62
CA GLU A 644 10.09 31.55 32.00
C GLU A 644 10.84 30.18 32.04
N HIS A 645 11.28 29.62 30.91
CA HIS A 645 11.93 28.29 30.81
C HIS A 645 11.13 27.16 31.49
N SER A 646 9.82 27.33 31.64
CA SER A 646 8.95 26.45 32.43
C SER A 646 8.12 25.47 31.61
N ILE A 647 8.28 25.41 30.27
CA ILE A 647 7.44 24.57 29.42
C ILE A 647 7.98 23.16 29.31
N SER A 648 7.22 22.17 29.82
CA SER A 648 7.24 20.83 29.27
C SER A 648 6.51 20.80 27.92
N GLN A 649 7.00 20.06 26.93
CA GLN A 649 6.30 19.85 25.63
C GLN A 649 4.82 19.46 25.84
N PHE A 650 4.49 18.78 26.92
CA PHE A 650 3.15 18.36 27.28
C PHE A 650 2.22 19.55 27.63
N ALA A 651 2.71 20.54 28.35
CA ALA A 651 1.94 21.74 28.71
C ALA A 651 1.64 22.60 27.45
N LYS A 652 2.63 22.77 26.58
CA LYS A 652 2.46 23.45 25.29
C LYS A 652 1.36 22.80 24.45
N LYS A 653 1.41 21.45 24.31
CA LYS A 653 0.37 20.66 23.62
C LYS A 653 -1.04 20.94 24.16
N GLY A 654 -1.21 21.00 25.45
CA GLY A 654 -2.50 21.28 26.08
C GLY A 654 -3.06 22.66 25.76
N ILE A 655 -2.21 23.71 25.74
CA ILE A 655 -2.61 25.07 25.40
C ILE A 655 -3.08 25.16 23.94
N VAL A 656 -2.30 24.57 23.05
CA VAL A 656 -2.61 24.58 21.60
C VAL A 656 -3.92 23.85 21.30
N LEU A 657 -4.08 22.65 21.80
CA LEU A 657 -5.33 21.89 21.62
C LEU A 657 -6.55 22.64 22.18
N THR A 658 -6.39 23.29 23.34
CA THR A 658 -7.46 24.11 23.93
C THR A 658 -7.80 25.32 23.05
N ALA A 659 -6.78 25.99 22.49
CA ALA A 659 -6.99 27.11 21.57
C ALA A 659 -7.74 26.66 20.31
N ILE A 660 -7.32 25.56 19.70
CA ILE A 660 -7.97 25.01 18.51
C ILE A 660 -9.45 24.68 18.78
N MET A 661 -9.75 24.05 19.91
CA MET A 661 -11.15 23.77 20.28
C MET A 661 -11.98 25.04 20.40
N LYS A 662 -11.44 26.09 21.03
CA LYS A 662 -12.10 27.40 21.13
C LYS A 662 -12.29 28.05 19.76
N LEU A 663 -11.29 27.99 18.89
CA LEU A 663 -11.38 28.55 17.54
C LEU A 663 -12.47 27.85 16.71
N LYS A 664 -12.57 26.54 16.80
CA LYS A 664 -13.66 25.77 16.15
C LYS A 664 -15.05 26.12 16.72
N GLN A 665 -15.17 26.29 18.02
CA GLN A 665 -16.43 26.75 18.64
C GLN A 665 -16.82 28.15 18.11
N ILE A 666 -15.86 29.06 17.98
CA ILE A 666 -16.11 30.39 17.41
C ILE A 666 -16.51 30.30 15.92
N CYS A 667 -15.88 29.44 15.16
CA CYS A 667 -16.25 29.18 13.75
C CYS A 667 -17.69 28.67 13.63
N ASN A 668 -18.15 27.84 14.55
CA ASN A 668 -19.54 27.40 14.59
C ASN A 668 -20.49 28.51 14.97
N HIS A 669 -20.32 29.11 16.16
CA HIS A 669 -21.12 30.25 16.63
C HIS A 669 -20.39 30.99 17.76
N PRO A 670 -20.45 32.35 17.83
CA PRO A 670 -19.83 33.11 18.92
C PRO A 670 -20.25 32.63 20.31
N ASP A 671 -21.52 32.35 20.50
CA ASP A 671 -22.08 32.02 21.80
C ASP A 671 -21.73 30.60 22.26
N GLN A 672 -21.37 29.69 21.37
CA GLN A 672 -20.81 28.42 21.74
C GLN A 672 -19.49 28.58 22.52
N TYR A 673 -18.69 29.62 22.21
CA TYR A 673 -17.50 29.98 22.95
C TYR A 673 -17.77 30.81 24.19
N LEU A 674 -18.74 31.77 24.08
CA LEU A 674 -19.08 32.71 25.14
C LEU A 674 -19.97 32.08 26.24
N GLY A 675 -20.74 31.04 25.93
CA GLY A 675 -21.64 30.37 26.85
C GLY A 675 -22.84 31.21 27.25
N GLN A 676 -23.39 32.03 26.34
CA GLN A 676 -24.54 32.91 26.60
C GLN A 676 -25.89 32.30 26.19
N ASP A 677 -25.85 31.16 25.48
CA ASP A 677 -27.01 30.38 25.05
C ASP A 677 -28.07 31.16 24.24
N VAL A 678 -27.66 32.18 23.47
CA VAL A 678 -28.59 33.01 22.69
C VAL A 678 -28.64 32.58 21.21
N TYR A 679 -27.59 32.02 20.66
CA TYR A 679 -27.43 31.51 19.30
C TYR A 679 -28.15 32.26 18.18
N THR A 680 -27.96 33.60 18.11
CA THR A 680 -28.53 34.43 17.07
C THR A 680 -28.01 34.06 15.68
N PRO A 681 -28.87 33.57 14.73
CA PRO A 681 -28.40 33.01 13.46
C PRO A 681 -27.56 33.93 12.59
N SER A 682 -27.85 35.25 12.63
CA SER A 682 -27.11 36.27 11.87
C SER A 682 -25.68 36.51 12.36
N GLU A 683 -25.33 36.02 13.55
CA GLU A 683 -23.99 36.13 14.12
C GLU A 683 -23.03 35.01 13.70
N SER A 684 -23.51 34.01 12.96
CA SER A 684 -22.70 32.90 12.44
C SER A 684 -22.84 32.72 10.94
N GLY A 685 -21.73 32.73 10.22
CA GLY A 685 -21.70 32.40 8.78
C GLY A 685 -22.16 31.00 8.49
N LYS A 686 -21.84 30.03 9.35
CA LYS A 686 -22.28 28.62 9.19
C LYS A 686 -23.80 28.47 9.37
N PHE A 687 -24.44 29.26 10.28
CA PHE A 687 -25.89 29.23 10.44
C PHE A 687 -26.60 29.81 9.20
N GLN A 688 -26.02 30.86 8.60
CA GLN A 688 -26.56 31.43 7.34
C GLN A 688 -26.45 30.41 6.20
N LEU A 689 -25.29 29.80 6.02
CA LEU A 689 -25.05 28.76 5.01
C LEU A 689 -25.97 27.53 5.22
N LEU A 690 -26.12 27.07 6.47
CA LEU A 690 -27.03 26.00 6.85
C LEU A 690 -28.46 26.29 6.42
N LYS A 691 -28.92 27.53 6.61
CA LYS A 691 -30.25 27.96 6.18
C LYS A 691 -30.43 27.84 4.67
N GLU A 692 -29.52 28.43 3.90
CA GLU A 692 -29.60 28.45 2.43
C GLU A 692 -29.68 27.02 1.84
N ILE A 693 -28.85 26.08 2.35
CA ILE A 693 -28.88 24.70 1.91
C ILE A 693 -30.15 23.98 2.37
N CYS A 694 -30.58 24.18 3.63
CA CYS A 694 -31.75 23.49 4.19
C CYS A 694 -33.05 24.00 3.61
N GLU A 695 -33.16 25.26 3.20
CA GLU A 695 -34.33 25.79 2.46
C GLU A 695 -34.52 25.05 1.13
N THR A 696 -33.43 24.82 0.39
CA THR A 696 -33.45 24.02 -0.86
C THR A 696 -33.87 22.55 -0.59
N ILE A 697 -33.38 21.95 0.50
CA ILE A 697 -33.74 20.60 0.91
C ILE A 697 -35.22 20.50 1.28
N TYR A 698 -35.74 21.54 1.98
CA TYR A 698 -37.14 21.62 2.35
C TYR A 698 -38.08 21.73 1.15
N GLU A 699 -37.75 22.56 0.16
CA GLU A 699 -38.50 22.71 -1.08
C GLU A 699 -38.63 21.38 -1.85
N LYS A 700 -37.56 20.57 -1.85
CA LYS A 700 -37.54 19.26 -2.46
C LYS A 700 -38.20 18.16 -1.59
N ARG A 701 -38.63 18.48 -0.38
CA ARG A 701 -39.10 17.51 0.62
C ARG A 701 -38.13 16.35 0.85
N GLU A 702 -36.85 16.67 0.86
CA GLU A 702 -35.79 15.73 1.14
C GLU A 702 -35.44 15.71 2.62
N ARG A 703 -34.58 14.77 3.06
CA ARG A 703 -34.20 14.60 4.46
C ARG A 703 -32.71 14.78 4.63
N VAL A 704 -32.31 15.43 5.73
CA VAL A 704 -30.90 15.73 6.00
C VAL A 704 -30.45 15.19 7.36
N LEU A 705 -29.19 14.72 7.40
CA LEU A 705 -28.46 14.44 8.64
C LEU A 705 -27.45 15.55 8.85
N VAL A 706 -27.50 16.21 10.01
CA VAL A 706 -26.55 17.26 10.38
C VAL A 706 -25.63 16.74 11.47
N PHE A 707 -24.35 16.62 11.19
CA PHE A 707 -23.33 16.13 12.12
C PHE A 707 -22.51 17.27 12.71
N THR A 708 -22.32 17.23 14.03
CA THR A 708 -21.42 18.12 14.76
C THR A 708 -20.56 17.35 15.76
N GLN A 709 -19.33 17.80 16.00
CA GLN A 709 -18.47 17.24 17.04
C GLN A 709 -18.88 17.69 18.45
N PHE A 710 -19.58 18.82 18.55
CA PHE A 710 -19.95 19.44 19.82
C PHE A 710 -21.39 19.09 20.18
N LYS A 711 -21.53 18.36 21.27
CA LYS A 711 -22.87 17.97 21.77
C LYS A 711 -23.65 19.20 22.25
N GLU A 712 -22.95 20.24 22.71
CA GLU A 712 -23.53 21.42 23.34
C GLU A 712 -24.36 22.24 22.38
N ILE A 713 -24.02 22.35 21.10
CA ILE A 713 -24.73 23.09 20.07
C ILE A 713 -25.86 22.28 19.40
N ALA A 714 -25.98 20.97 19.68
CA ALA A 714 -26.87 20.09 18.91
C ALA A 714 -28.36 20.48 19.09
N ASP A 715 -28.77 20.83 20.30
CA ASP A 715 -30.15 21.22 20.59
C ASP A 715 -30.48 22.58 19.96
N ASP A 716 -29.56 23.55 19.96
CA ASP A 716 -29.70 24.85 19.34
C ASP A 716 -29.76 24.77 17.81
N LEU A 717 -28.90 23.90 17.21
CA LEU A 717 -29.01 23.60 15.79
C LEU A 717 -30.36 22.98 15.42
N ALA A 718 -30.88 22.10 16.26
CA ALA A 718 -32.20 21.51 16.01
C ALA A 718 -33.31 22.57 16.14
N ALA A 719 -33.28 23.41 17.18
CA ALA A 719 -34.23 24.49 17.34
C ALA A 719 -34.21 25.47 16.16
N TYR A 720 -33.02 25.79 15.65
CA TYR A 720 -32.87 26.60 14.45
C TYR A 720 -33.44 25.92 13.21
N LEU A 721 -33.11 24.64 12.98
CA LEU A 721 -33.62 23.87 11.85
C LEU A 721 -35.14 23.69 11.89
N GLU A 722 -35.76 23.61 13.08
CA GLU A 722 -37.24 23.63 13.21
C GLU A 722 -37.85 24.89 12.61
N THR A 723 -37.19 26.04 12.74
CA THR A 723 -37.63 27.28 12.12
C THR A 723 -37.50 27.30 10.60
N VAL A 724 -36.44 26.66 10.06
CA VAL A 724 -36.17 26.57 8.62
C VAL A 724 -37.09 25.55 7.93
N PHE A 725 -37.28 24.40 8.52
CA PHE A 725 -38.11 23.30 7.96
C PHE A 725 -39.60 23.44 8.32
N HIS A 726 -39.97 24.34 9.18
CA HIS A 726 -41.33 24.47 9.73
C HIS A 726 -41.89 23.14 10.26
N ALA A 727 -41.01 22.25 10.72
CA ALA A 727 -41.35 20.93 11.20
C ALA A 727 -40.32 20.47 12.24
N LYS A 728 -40.76 19.61 13.15
CA LYS A 728 -39.90 19.06 14.19
C LYS A 728 -38.97 17.99 13.63
N GLY A 729 -37.71 18.05 14.06
CA GLY A 729 -36.72 17.00 13.85
C GLY A 729 -36.32 16.32 15.17
N TYR A 730 -35.22 15.61 15.13
CA TYR A 730 -34.68 14.91 16.30
C TYR A 730 -33.22 15.27 16.57
N VAL A 731 -32.82 15.12 17.84
CA VAL A 731 -31.41 15.21 18.25
C VAL A 731 -30.95 13.84 18.81
N LEU A 732 -29.74 13.40 18.39
CA LEU A 732 -29.17 12.15 18.82
C LEU A 732 -27.69 12.35 19.20
N HIS A 733 -27.37 12.20 20.48
CA HIS A 733 -26.01 12.35 21.00
C HIS A 733 -25.64 11.21 21.96
N GLY A 734 -24.41 11.20 22.45
CA GLY A 734 -23.89 10.13 23.33
C GLY A 734 -24.71 9.90 24.60
N GLY A 735 -25.37 10.93 25.14
CA GLY A 735 -26.24 10.85 26.31
C GLY A 735 -27.65 10.32 26.05
N THR A 736 -28.09 10.16 24.77
CA THR A 736 -29.42 9.65 24.43
C THR A 736 -29.54 8.17 24.82
N PRO A 737 -30.53 7.76 25.65
CA PRO A 737 -30.75 6.36 26.03
C PRO A 737 -30.94 5.45 24.82
N VAL A 738 -30.47 4.20 24.92
CA VAL A 738 -30.50 3.25 23.78
C VAL A 738 -31.93 3.01 23.26
N ALA A 739 -32.94 2.87 24.14
CA ALA A 739 -34.34 2.72 23.75
C ALA A 739 -34.82 3.92 22.89
N LYS A 740 -34.56 5.16 23.37
CA LYS A 740 -34.95 6.39 22.65
C LYS A 740 -34.22 6.54 21.30
N ARG A 741 -32.99 6.04 21.17
CA ARG A 741 -32.28 6.01 19.87
C ARG A 741 -33.05 5.19 18.85
N THR A 742 -33.54 4.03 19.26
CA THR A 742 -34.30 3.12 18.39
C THR A 742 -35.60 3.79 17.94
N GLU A 743 -36.34 4.42 18.86
CA GLU A 743 -37.56 5.16 18.54
C GLU A 743 -37.31 6.30 17.53
N ILE A 744 -36.25 7.07 17.71
CA ILE A 744 -35.86 8.14 16.79
C ILE A 744 -35.55 7.60 15.40
N VAL A 745 -34.76 6.54 15.32
CA VAL A 745 -34.39 5.91 14.05
C VAL A 745 -35.62 5.34 13.35
N ASP A 746 -36.48 4.63 14.07
CA ASP A 746 -37.69 4.03 13.53
C ASP A 746 -38.68 5.12 13.04
N ALA A 747 -38.83 6.22 13.78
CA ALA A 747 -39.63 7.38 13.37
C ALA A 747 -39.06 8.07 12.12
N PHE A 748 -37.73 8.27 12.06
CA PHE A 748 -37.08 8.89 10.90
C PHE A 748 -37.17 8.00 9.64
N GLN A 749 -37.06 6.69 9.80
CA GLN A 749 -37.16 5.73 8.69
C GLN A 749 -38.62 5.41 8.29
N GLY A 750 -39.57 5.86 9.10
CA GLY A 750 -41.00 5.71 8.85
C GLY A 750 -41.49 6.49 7.64
N GLU A 751 -42.80 6.36 7.39
CA GLU A 751 -43.46 7.06 6.28
C GLU A 751 -43.77 8.54 6.59
N ALA A 752 -43.91 8.90 7.87
CA ALA A 752 -44.08 10.28 8.29
C ALA A 752 -42.85 11.10 7.91
N TYR A 753 -43.10 12.29 7.38
CA TYR A 753 -42.01 13.22 7.01
C TYR A 753 -41.33 13.81 8.24
N VAL A 754 -40.12 13.36 8.53
CA VAL A 754 -39.22 13.96 9.52
C VAL A 754 -38.03 14.54 8.75
N PRO A 755 -37.92 15.90 8.69
CA PRO A 755 -36.96 16.53 7.77
C PRO A 755 -35.49 16.33 8.14
N PHE A 756 -35.15 16.32 9.42
CA PHE A 756 -33.76 16.28 9.84
C PHE A 756 -33.55 15.51 11.14
N ILE A 757 -32.32 15.02 11.30
CA ILE A 757 -31.74 14.63 12.59
C ILE A 757 -30.42 15.36 12.78
N VAL A 758 -30.22 15.99 13.94
CA VAL A 758 -28.91 16.49 14.37
C VAL A 758 -28.22 15.41 15.19
N LEU A 759 -26.99 15.07 14.80
CA LEU A 759 -26.24 13.98 15.41
C LEU A 759 -24.87 14.46 15.90
N SER A 760 -24.48 14.04 17.10
CA SER A 760 -23.05 14.13 17.42
C SER A 760 -22.27 13.06 16.64
N VAL A 761 -21.11 13.44 16.08
CA VAL A 761 -20.27 12.52 15.27
C VAL A 761 -19.94 11.23 16.04
N LYS A 762 -19.69 11.32 17.36
CA LYS A 762 -19.47 10.13 18.22
C LYS A 762 -20.68 9.21 18.31
N ALA A 763 -21.90 9.77 18.27
CA ALA A 763 -23.13 8.97 18.28
C ALA A 763 -23.37 8.28 16.92
N ALA A 764 -22.89 8.86 15.84
CA ALA A 764 -22.95 8.26 14.51
C ALA A 764 -22.14 6.96 14.39
N GLY A 765 -21.10 6.77 15.20
CA GLY A 765 -20.32 5.53 15.29
C GLY A 765 -21.15 4.28 15.69
N THR A 766 -22.42 4.44 16.03
CA THR A 766 -23.27 3.40 16.65
C THR A 766 -24.09 2.53 15.68
N GLY A 767 -23.67 2.36 14.43
CA GLY A 767 -24.30 1.39 13.50
C GLY A 767 -25.73 1.73 13.04
N LEU A 768 -26.14 2.99 13.13
CA LEU A 768 -27.45 3.47 12.74
C LEU A 768 -27.70 3.26 11.23
N ASN A 769 -28.94 2.98 10.85
CA ASN A 769 -29.38 2.95 9.45
C ASN A 769 -30.33 4.12 9.19
N LEU A 770 -29.92 5.07 8.37
CA LEU A 770 -30.62 6.33 8.11
C LEU A 770 -30.76 6.61 6.59
N THR A 771 -31.03 5.58 5.83
CA THR A 771 -31.09 5.61 4.35
C THR A 771 -32.24 6.41 3.76
N LYS A 772 -33.17 6.92 4.56
CA LYS A 772 -34.18 7.87 4.11
C LYS A 772 -33.61 9.28 3.91
N ALA A 773 -32.46 9.60 4.52
CA ALA A 773 -31.74 10.84 4.24
C ALA A 773 -30.90 10.68 2.98
N ASN A 774 -30.92 11.68 2.13
CA ASN A 774 -30.07 11.79 0.95
C ASN A 774 -29.18 13.04 1.00
N HIS A 775 -29.26 13.83 2.07
CA HIS A 775 -28.33 14.92 2.36
C HIS A 775 -27.64 14.65 3.69
N VAL A 776 -26.35 14.96 3.72
CA VAL A 776 -25.48 14.88 4.90
C VAL A 776 -24.72 16.16 5.01
N ILE A 777 -24.81 16.84 6.15
CA ILE A 777 -24.08 18.08 6.44
C ILE A 777 -23.12 17.80 7.59
N HIS A 778 -21.82 17.94 7.35
CA HIS A 778 -20.81 18.04 8.39
C HIS A 778 -20.66 19.52 8.77
N PHE A 779 -21.34 19.93 9.84
CA PHE A 779 -21.41 21.32 10.29
C PHE A 779 -20.05 21.84 10.79
N ASP A 780 -19.23 20.94 11.31
CA ASP A 780 -17.81 21.16 11.62
C ASP A 780 -16.96 19.96 11.22
N ARG A 781 -15.72 20.21 10.82
CA ARG A 781 -14.78 19.20 10.35
C ARG A 781 -14.20 18.37 11.49
N TRP A 782 -14.12 17.07 11.31
CA TRP A 782 -13.43 16.18 12.24
C TRP A 782 -11.96 15.95 11.80
N TRP A 783 -11.08 15.76 12.78
CA TRP A 783 -9.65 15.50 12.51
C TRP A 783 -9.35 14.21 11.75
N ASN A 784 -10.21 13.22 11.86
CA ASN A 784 -10.04 11.92 11.22
C ASN A 784 -11.12 11.73 10.14
N PRO A 785 -10.72 11.73 8.84
CA PRO A 785 -11.65 11.53 7.73
C PRO A 785 -12.45 10.22 7.84
N ALA A 786 -11.87 9.17 8.41
CA ALA A 786 -12.56 7.88 8.59
C ALA A 786 -13.82 8.03 9.47
N VAL A 787 -13.79 8.91 10.47
CA VAL A 787 -14.95 9.17 11.34
C VAL A 787 -16.03 9.98 10.61
N GLU A 788 -15.67 10.93 9.76
CA GLU A 788 -16.61 11.64 8.87
C GLU A 788 -17.25 10.67 7.86
N ASN A 789 -16.44 9.82 7.24
CA ASN A 789 -16.92 8.79 6.32
C ASN A 789 -17.88 7.81 7.03
N GLN A 790 -17.57 7.39 8.26
CA GLN A 790 -18.47 6.58 9.07
C GLN A 790 -19.83 7.27 9.30
N ALA A 791 -19.83 8.57 9.55
CA ALA A 791 -21.06 9.33 9.74
C ALA A 791 -21.86 9.42 8.43
N THR A 792 -21.22 9.73 7.31
CA THR A 792 -21.80 9.74 5.96
C THR A 792 -22.39 8.37 5.58
N ASP A 793 -21.73 7.30 5.95
CA ASP A 793 -22.14 5.91 5.69
C ASP A 793 -23.45 5.50 6.41
N ARG A 794 -24.01 6.34 7.27
CA ARG A 794 -25.35 6.13 7.84
C ARG A 794 -26.45 6.41 6.81
N ALA A 795 -26.21 7.31 5.86
CA ALA A 795 -27.09 7.60 4.73
C ALA A 795 -26.67 6.85 3.47
N PHE A 796 -25.35 6.79 3.16
CA PHE A 796 -24.80 6.13 1.99
C PHE A 796 -24.55 4.63 2.24
N ARG A 797 -25.60 3.83 2.05
CA ARG A 797 -25.61 2.41 2.44
C ARG A 797 -26.61 1.61 1.58
N ILE A 798 -26.48 0.29 1.55
CA ILE A 798 -27.44 -0.59 0.87
C ILE A 798 -28.87 -0.26 1.32
N GLY A 799 -29.74 -0.01 0.35
CA GLY A 799 -31.14 0.42 0.55
C GLY A 799 -31.33 1.92 0.30
N GLN A 800 -30.28 2.67 0.05
CA GLN A 800 -30.37 4.04 -0.46
C GLN A 800 -30.82 4.00 -1.93
N LYS A 801 -31.77 4.87 -2.29
CA LYS A 801 -32.35 4.94 -3.64
C LYS A 801 -32.07 6.26 -4.36
N LYS A 802 -31.56 7.26 -3.64
CA LYS A 802 -31.23 8.58 -4.15
C LYS A 802 -29.74 8.82 -4.00
N ASP A 803 -29.17 9.66 -4.87
CA ASP A 803 -27.80 10.13 -4.72
C ASP A 803 -27.64 10.84 -3.37
N VAL A 804 -26.52 10.60 -2.72
CA VAL A 804 -26.21 11.19 -1.42
C VAL A 804 -25.31 12.38 -1.61
N ILE A 805 -25.81 13.56 -1.24
CA ILE A 805 -25.09 14.82 -1.31
C ILE A 805 -24.50 15.11 0.07
N VAL A 806 -23.19 15.27 0.12
CA VAL A 806 -22.44 15.50 1.37
C VAL A 806 -21.86 16.91 1.34
N HIS A 807 -22.29 17.73 2.26
CA HIS A 807 -21.85 19.10 2.48
C HIS A 807 -20.86 19.14 3.64
N LYS A 808 -19.68 19.67 3.40
CA LYS A 808 -18.63 19.85 4.42
C LYS A 808 -18.43 21.34 4.66
N PHE A 809 -18.88 21.83 5.80
CA PHE A 809 -18.77 23.25 6.13
C PHE A 809 -17.37 23.61 6.62
N VAL A 810 -16.79 24.63 6.03
CA VAL A 810 -15.47 25.16 6.35
C VAL A 810 -15.55 26.68 6.46
N SER A 811 -15.08 27.22 7.59
CA SER A 811 -14.97 28.66 7.75
C SER A 811 -13.71 29.17 7.02
N GLN A 812 -13.92 30.07 6.03
CA GLN A 812 -12.87 30.58 5.17
C GLN A 812 -11.83 31.41 5.92
N GLY A 813 -10.56 31.33 5.58
CA GLY A 813 -9.45 32.04 6.20
C GLY A 813 -9.10 31.56 7.60
N THR A 814 -9.64 30.41 8.08
CA THR A 814 -9.47 29.94 9.45
C THR A 814 -8.66 28.63 9.52
N ILE A 815 -8.42 28.20 10.75
CA ILE A 815 -7.85 26.88 11.03
C ILE A 815 -8.65 25.73 10.37
N GLU A 816 -9.97 25.88 10.14
CA GLU A 816 -10.77 24.84 9.50
C GLU A 816 -10.39 24.65 8.04
N GLU A 817 -10.14 25.73 7.30
CA GLU A 817 -9.70 25.65 5.91
C GLU A 817 -8.29 25.00 5.79
N LYS A 818 -7.39 25.39 6.69
CA LYS A 818 -6.06 24.80 6.73
C LYS A 818 -6.08 23.31 7.11
N ILE A 819 -6.98 22.91 8.01
CA ILE A 819 -7.24 21.51 8.33
C ILE A 819 -7.83 20.79 7.11
N ASP A 820 -8.77 21.41 6.40
CA ASP A 820 -9.42 20.82 5.23
C ASP A 820 -8.40 20.54 4.12
N ALA A 821 -7.59 21.55 3.76
CA ALA A 821 -6.53 21.41 2.77
C ALA A 821 -5.54 20.27 3.12
N MET A 822 -5.19 20.18 4.41
CA MET A 822 -4.32 19.14 4.90
C MET A 822 -5.00 17.74 4.93
N LEU A 823 -6.31 17.68 5.21
CA LEU A 823 -7.04 16.42 5.16
C LEU A 823 -7.19 15.92 3.72
N GLU A 824 -7.36 16.81 2.75
CA GLU A 824 -7.40 16.46 1.33
C GLU A 824 -6.03 15.99 0.84
N SER A 825 -4.92 16.67 1.18
CA SER A 825 -3.57 16.20 0.86
C SER A 825 -3.25 14.84 1.52
N LYS A 826 -3.77 14.60 2.74
CA LYS A 826 -3.63 13.30 3.42
C LYS A 826 -4.59 12.23 2.92
N LYS A 827 -5.71 12.58 2.34
CA LYS A 827 -6.64 11.62 1.73
C LYS A 827 -6.01 11.00 0.49
N GLU A 828 -5.30 11.79 -0.30
CA GLU A 828 -4.45 11.33 -1.37
C GLU A 828 -3.30 10.45 -0.85
N LEU A 829 -2.71 10.81 0.32
CA LEU A 829 -1.69 10.02 1.02
C LEU A 829 -2.25 8.78 1.75
N ALA A 830 -3.45 8.84 2.32
CA ALA A 830 -4.02 7.75 3.14
C ALA A 830 -4.63 6.61 2.30
N GLU A 831 -4.93 6.82 1.05
CA GLU A 831 -5.20 5.73 0.11
C GLU A 831 -3.91 4.94 -0.18
N ASN A 832 -2.74 5.54 -0.01
CA ASN A 832 -1.44 4.99 -0.36
C ASN A 832 -0.45 4.83 0.81
N VAL A 833 -0.57 5.58 1.90
CA VAL A 833 0.40 5.54 3.02
C VAL A 833 -0.32 5.49 4.37
N ILE A 834 0.10 4.55 5.17
CA ILE A 834 -0.21 4.41 6.59
C ILE A 834 0.55 5.52 7.34
N GLY A 835 -0.04 6.71 7.43
CA GLY A 835 0.56 7.86 8.07
C GLY A 835 0.24 7.96 9.57
N SER A 836 1.20 8.46 10.34
CA SER A 836 1.11 8.77 11.77
C SER A 836 -0.06 9.71 12.09
N GLY A 837 -0.70 9.49 13.23
CA GLY A 837 -1.93 10.14 13.67
C GLY A 837 -1.95 11.67 13.54
N SER A 838 -3.10 12.17 13.13
CA SER A 838 -3.36 13.60 12.83
C SER A 838 -3.10 14.57 14.00
N GLU A 839 -3.04 14.10 15.23
CA GLU A 839 -2.78 14.93 16.42
C GLU A 839 -1.27 15.05 16.75
N LYS A 840 -0.43 14.17 16.28
CA LYS A 840 1.01 14.20 16.57
C LYS A 840 1.72 15.33 15.83
N TRP A 841 1.38 15.59 14.58
CA TRP A 841 2.07 16.57 13.74
C TRP A 841 1.91 18.02 14.22
N ILE A 842 0.71 18.43 14.72
CA ILE A 842 0.49 19.80 15.27
C ILE A 842 1.42 20.08 16.45
N THR A 843 1.78 19.03 17.17
CA THR A 843 2.61 19.11 18.36
C THR A 843 4.10 19.06 18.07
N GLU A 844 4.46 18.79 16.83
CA GLU A 844 5.84 18.74 16.31
C GLU A 844 6.23 20.02 15.55
N LEU A 845 5.22 20.86 15.20
CA LEU A 845 5.44 22.15 14.53
C LEU A 845 6.25 23.11 15.42
N SER A 846 7.10 23.92 14.78
CA SER A 846 7.73 25.07 15.38
C SER A 846 6.67 26.11 15.81
N ASN A 847 7.03 27.06 16.68
CA ASN A 847 6.08 28.08 17.11
C ASN A 847 5.60 28.95 15.95
N GLU A 848 6.49 29.29 15.03
CA GLU A 848 6.16 30.14 13.88
C GLU A 848 5.18 29.44 12.94
N GLU A 849 5.41 28.19 12.65
CA GLU A 849 4.50 27.36 11.84
C GLU A 849 3.13 27.21 12.53
N LEU A 850 3.14 26.98 13.85
CA LEU A 850 1.92 26.87 14.64
C LEU A 850 1.11 28.17 14.64
N PHE A 851 1.79 29.32 14.85
CA PHE A 851 1.13 30.63 14.82
C PHE A 851 0.61 30.97 13.44
N SER A 852 1.38 30.68 12.40
CA SER A 852 0.95 30.79 11.00
C SER A 852 -0.29 29.95 10.72
N LEU A 853 -0.35 28.71 11.22
CA LEU A 853 -1.50 27.82 11.05
C LEU A 853 -2.80 28.38 11.69
N LEU A 854 -2.68 29.05 12.85
CA LEU A 854 -3.84 29.50 13.63
C LEU A 854 -4.32 30.94 13.28
N ARG A 855 -3.50 31.75 12.65
CA ARG A 855 -3.87 33.12 12.24
C ARG A 855 -4.92 33.12 11.15
N LEU A 856 -5.78 34.12 11.16
CA LEU A 856 -6.70 34.45 10.06
C LEU A 856 -5.92 34.96 8.84
N GLU A 857 -6.27 34.49 7.69
CA GLU A 857 -5.84 34.99 6.38
C GLU A 857 -6.75 36.07 5.85
#